data_e5aee85766ba2572c5bbf4dca6d35026
#
_entry.id   e5aee85766ba2572c5bbf4dca6d35026
#
_cell.length_a   1.000
_cell.length_b   1.000
_cell.length_c   1.000
_cell.angle_alpha   90.00
_cell.angle_beta   90.00
_cell.angle_gamma   90.00
#
_symmetry.space_group_name_H-M   'P 1'
#
loop_
_entity.id
_entity.type
_entity.pdbx_description
1 polymer ?
#
loop_
_entity_poly.entity_id
_entity_poly.type
_entity_poly.pdbx_seq_one_letter_code
_entity_poly.pdbx_strand_id
1 'polypeptide(L)'
;MPIITSLFMNLLVASTALLLTYRVFKFSGFIDSLLAFSVFYFSQIVYSELLLGLTGTLYLKNLITINIAILLITWFLSRSKDYYFNLKNPRDTLLEIISNKTILLIVAVLAGFGLVKLFINLVNPPFGWDDLNYHFTFPVEWLKHGDLNIPITVFDDPSPSYYPINASLLFFWLIAPLKNVFLADLGQLPFFVLAAFAAYGLARKMGLNKEFSFSAAGLFFLVPNFFKQLKIAYVDVIVAALFLIALNCLFLLRKEFSLRNILIYSMGLGLLLGTKTVALPYSLLLLMPFVYYAAKNPNKAYLLLISLAVIISLGGFTYIRNFLEAGNPLYPLNLKVMGIDIFKGVIDNSIYAVHFKQRDFALSKLLFHEGLGAQALIFIFPAVFLGLPLTLLKKKSGLNLVLAYSLLLPFLIYLAYRFIIPLPNSRYLYPLLGVGLACGFYTARLLNLPKSIINILTALCVLASIPELARRQELAASLALATALFFLLPYLIKFIPRLIIPSVIVIFLGLVILNNDYIKNEYPRYIKMERYSGFWPDATRAWDWLNSNTQGNNIAYVGRPVPFPLYGSSFKNNVYYVSVNKQDPAKLHYFSESYYSWGHDFLSLHKSLEAAGNYRSGADYNTWFANLLKRNTDYLFIYSLHQTQDIEFPLEDNWARSNPAKFNQVFLNNSIRIYKVLR
;
A
#
# COMPACT_ATOMS: atom_id res chain seq x y z
N MET A 1 -7.75 26.27 7.15
CA MET A 1 -8.89 25.65 6.43
C MET A 1 -8.62 24.19 5.99
N PRO A 2 -7.62 23.81 5.16
CA PRO A 2 -7.49 22.44 4.63
C PRO A 2 -7.39 21.32 5.67
N ILE A 3 -6.61 21.49 6.73
CA ILE A 3 -6.48 20.48 7.81
C ILE A 3 -7.79 20.31 8.58
N ILE A 4 -8.50 21.43 8.86
CA ILE A 4 -9.82 21.37 9.50
C ILE A 4 -10.79 20.58 8.63
N THR A 5 -10.77 20.81 7.32
CA THR A 5 -11.59 20.04 6.36
C THR A 5 -11.23 18.57 6.37
N SER A 6 -9.94 18.23 6.36
CA SER A 6 -9.47 16.85 6.46
C SER A 6 -9.94 16.18 7.75
N LEU A 7 -9.81 16.86 8.89
CA LEU A 7 -10.29 16.35 10.17
C LEU A 7 -11.80 16.15 10.18
N PHE A 8 -12.55 17.12 9.68
CA PHE A 8 -14.01 17.04 9.59
C PHE A 8 -14.44 15.82 8.75
N MET A 9 -13.85 15.62 7.59
CA MET A 9 -14.12 14.44 6.74
C MET A 9 -13.84 13.12 7.48
N ASN A 10 -12.69 13.04 8.16
CA ASN A 10 -12.33 11.84 8.92
C ASN A 10 -13.28 11.62 10.12
N LEU A 11 -13.73 12.69 10.77
CA LEU A 11 -14.73 12.60 11.86
C LEU A 11 -16.10 12.11 11.36
N LEU A 12 -16.56 12.56 10.18
CA LEU A 12 -17.80 12.07 9.58
C LEU A 12 -17.76 10.55 9.38
N VAL A 13 -16.70 10.06 8.72
CA VAL A 13 -16.56 8.64 8.44
C VAL A 13 -16.34 7.82 9.72
N ALA A 14 -15.53 8.34 10.66
CA ALA A 14 -15.32 7.70 11.96
C ALA A 14 -16.61 7.59 12.79
N SER A 15 -17.44 8.64 12.78
CA SER A 15 -18.74 8.62 13.46
C SER A 15 -19.67 7.56 12.88
N THR A 16 -19.74 7.45 11.57
CA THR A 16 -20.50 6.38 10.91
C THR A 16 -19.98 5.00 11.29
N ALA A 17 -18.67 4.79 11.19
CA ALA A 17 -18.03 3.52 11.54
C ALA A 17 -18.27 3.13 13.02
N LEU A 18 -18.25 4.10 13.94
CA LEU A 18 -18.60 3.89 15.37
C LEU A 18 -20.07 3.46 15.53
N LEU A 19 -21.01 4.15 14.87
CA LEU A 19 -22.42 3.77 14.90
C LEU A 19 -22.63 2.35 14.37
N LEU A 20 -22.01 2.02 13.24
CA LEU A 20 -22.09 0.67 12.68
C LEU A 20 -21.50 -0.36 13.63
N THR A 21 -20.31 -0.13 14.18
CA THR A 21 -19.61 -1.09 15.03
C THR A 21 -20.35 -1.37 16.33
N TYR A 22 -20.79 -0.32 17.03
CA TYR A 22 -21.27 -0.45 18.41
C TYR A 22 -22.80 -0.39 18.56
N ARG A 23 -23.54 0.18 17.61
CA ARG A 23 -25.01 0.20 17.65
C ARG A 23 -25.64 -0.81 16.71
N VAL A 24 -25.18 -0.89 15.45
CA VAL A 24 -25.83 -1.71 14.43
C VAL A 24 -25.37 -3.16 14.55
N PHE A 25 -24.06 -3.40 14.46
CA PHE A 25 -23.51 -4.75 14.40
C PHE A 25 -23.10 -5.29 15.77
N LYS A 26 -22.88 -4.44 16.78
CA LYS A 26 -22.61 -4.79 18.18
C LYS A 26 -21.47 -5.80 18.34
N PHE A 27 -20.29 -5.50 17.77
CA PHE A 27 -19.11 -6.34 17.96
C PHE A 27 -18.64 -6.29 19.40
N SER A 28 -18.27 -7.44 19.94
CA SER A 28 -17.78 -7.59 21.32
C SER A 28 -16.26 -7.86 21.32
N GLY A 29 -15.57 -7.25 22.27
CA GLY A 29 -14.12 -7.38 22.39
C GLY A 29 -13.36 -6.35 21.58
N PHE A 30 -12.29 -5.83 22.20
CA PHE A 30 -11.53 -4.69 21.66
C PHE A 30 -11.03 -4.94 20.25
N ILE A 31 -10.37 -6.09 20.00
CA ILE A 31 -9.76 -6.40 18.69
C ILE A 31 -10.84 -6.52 17.60
N ASP A 32 -11.89 -7.32 17.83
CA ASP A 32 -12.93 -7.52 16.82
C ASP A 32 -13.67 -6.22 16.50
N SER A 33 -13.91 -5.37 17.52
CA SER A 33 -14.51 -4.05 17.32
C SER A 33 -13.58 -3.10 16.57
N LEU A 34 -12.28 -3.09 16.87
CA LEU A 34 -11.29 -2.25 16.16
C LEU A 34 -11.18 -2.65 14.69
N LEU A 35 -11.09 -3.95 14.40
CA LEU A 35 -11.00 -4.44 13.03
C LEU A 35 -12.30 -4.16 12.26
N ALA A 36 -13.47 -4.35 12.88
CA ALA A 36 -14.76 -4.02 12.28
C ALA A 36 -14.91 -2.52 12.01
N PHE A 37 -14.56 -1.67 12.98
CA PHE A 37 -14.53 -0.23 12.80
C PHE A 37 -13.66 0.16 11.60
N SER A 38 -12.48 -0.40 11.49
CA SER A 38 -11.56 -0.09 10.39
C SER A 38 -12.10 -0.52 9.04
N VAL A 39 -12.74 -1.70 8.96
CA VAL A 39 -13.37 -2.16 7.73
C VAL A 39 -14.51 -1.22 7.32
N PHE A 40 -15.39 -0.81 8.23
CA PHE A 40 -16.46 0.16 7.92
C PHE A 40 -15.90 1.50 7.51
N TYR A 41 -14.88 2.00 8.21
CA TYR A 41 -14.24 3.28 7.94
C TYR A 41 -13.66 3.32 6.52
N PHE A 42 -12.82 2.35 6.16
CA PHE A 42 -12.18 2.33 4.84
C PHE A 42 -13.18 1.97 3.72
N SER A 43 -14.16 1.11 3.99
CA SER A 43 -15.19 0.80 2.99
C SER A 43 -16.04 2.02 2.65
N GLN A 44 -16.39 2.87 3.62
CA GLN A 44 -17.14 4.09 3.34
C GLN A 44 -16.35 5.06 2.48
N ILE A 45 -15.04 5.23 2.74
CA ILE A 45 -14.16 6.05 1.90
C ILE A 45 -14.18 5.54 0.47
N VAL A 46 -13.84 4.24 0.28
CA VAL A 46 -13.77 3.63 -1.04
C VAL A 46 -15.12 3.71 -1.78
N TYR A 47 -16.23 3.38 -1.12
CA TYR A 47 -17.56 3.46 -1.75
C TYR A 47 -17.92 4.89 -2.18
N SER A 48 -17.69 5.88 -1.33
CA SER A 48 -18.02 7.28 -1.66
C SER A 48 -17.18 7.78 -2.84
N GLU A 49 -15.91 7.42 -2.90
CA GLU A 49 -15.02 7.81 -4.00
C GLU A 49 -15.32 7.06 -5.30
N LEU A 50 -15.58 5.75 -5.24
CA LEU A 50 -15.99 4.97 -6.41
C LEU A 50 -17.30 5.51 -7.00
N LEU A 51 -18.31 5.78 -6.17
CA LEU A 51 -19.60 6.30 -6.62
C LEU A 51 -19.44 7.65 -7.32
N LEU A 52 -18.73 8.57 -6.71
CA LEU A 52 -18.52 9.91 -7.27
C LEU A 52 -17.61 9.88 -8.49
N GLY A 53 -16.60 9.02 -8.50
CA GLY A 53 -15.69 8.86 -9.62
C GLY A 53 -16.35 8.25 -10.85
N LEU A 54 -17.23 7.27 -10.67
CA LEU A 54 -18.03 6.68 -11.74
C LEU A 54 -19.01 7.69 -12.38
N THR A 55 -19.46 8.67 -11.61
CA THR A 55 -20.37 9.73 -12.08
C THR A 55 -19.65 10.99 -12.58
N GLY A 56 -18.31 11.00 -12.60
CA GLY A 56 -17.51 12.18 -12.99
C GLY A 56 -17.66 13.37 -12.03
N THR A 57 -18.01 13.11 -10.77
CA THR A 57 -18.30 14.15 -9.77
C THR A 57 -17.44 14.04 -8.53
N LEU A 58 -16.23 13.47 -8.66
CA LEU A 58 -15.28 13.21 -7.57
C LEU A 58 -14.58 14.51 -7.13
N TYR A 59 -15.35 15.42 -6.56
CA TYR A 59 -14.86 16.68 -6.01
C TYR A 59 -15.05 16.74 -4.51
N LEU A 60 -14.18 17.49 -3.81
CA LEU A 60 -14.18 17.62 -2.35
C LEU A 60 -15.56 17.95 -1.76
N LYS A 61 -16.31 18.89 -2.40
CA LYS A 61 -17.66 19.27 -1.98
C LYS A 61 -18.60 18.06 -1.96
N ASN A 62 -18.59 17.29 -3.02
CA ASN A 62 -19.48 16.12 -3.17
C ASN A 62 -19.10 14.99 -2.21
N LEU A 63 -17.78 14.79 -1.96
CA LEU A 63 -17.31 13.87 -0.94
C LEU A 63 -17.82 14.22 0.45
N ILE A 64 -17.77 15.49 0.84
CA ILE A 64 -18.31 15.94 2.12
C ILE A 64 -19.82 15.69 2.16
N THR A 65 -20.56 16.08 1.12
CA THR A 65 -22.02 15.96 1.07
C THR A 65 -22.47 14.49 1.18
N ILE A 66 -21.86 13.58 0.40
CA ILE A 66 -22.25 12.15 0.46
C ILE A 66 -21.94 11.53 1.82
N ASN A 67 -20.81 11.87 2.43
CA ASN A 67 -20.44 11.33 3.74
C ASN A 67 -21.31 11.89 4.89
N ILE A 68 -21.79 13.14 4.79
CA ILE A 68 -22.83 13.67 5.67
C ILE A 68 -24.14 12.88 5.50
N ALA A 69 -24.57 12.65 4.27
CA ALA A 69 -25.78 11.88 4.00
C ALA A 69 -25.70 10.44 4.56
N ILE A 70 -24.57 9.77 4.35
CA ILE A 70 -24.34 8.42 4.91
C ILE A 70 -24.39 8.43 6.44
N LEU A 71 -23.76 9.42 7.08
CA LEU A 71 -23.80 9.55 8.54
C LEU A 71 -25.23 9.77 9.05
N LEU A 72 -26.00 10.69 8.42
CA LEU A 72 -27.38 10.98 8.80
C LEU A 72 -28.28 9.75 8.65
N ILE A 73 -28.17 9.04 7.52
CA ILE A 73 -28.92 7.79 7.28
C ILE A 73 -28.55 6.75 8.35
N THR A 74 -27.28 6.54 8.62
CA THR A 74 -26.81 5.57 9.61
C THR A 74 -27.28 5.95 11.00
N TRP A 75 -27.20 7.22 11.37
CA TRP A 75 -27.71 7.73 12.62
C TRP A 75 -29.22 7.48 12.77
N PHE A 76 -30.00 7.83 11.74
CA PHE A 76 -31.45 7.63 11.74
C PHE A 76 -31.83 6.16 11.90
N LEU A 77 -31.19 5.25 11.14
CA LEU A 77 -31.45 3.81 11.18
C LEU A 77 -30.97 3.16 12.49
N SER A 78 -30.07 3.79 13.21
CA SER A 78 -29.50 3.26 14.45
C SER A 78 -30.04 3.94 15.73
N ARG A 79 -30.80 5.02 15.63
CA ARG A 79 -31.20 5.86 16.79
C ARG A 79 -31.97 5.11 17.90
N SER A 80 -32.74 4.08 17.52
CA SER A 80 -33.50 3.25 18.47
C SER A 80 -32.69 2.10 19.08
N LYS A 81 -31.42 1.92 18.68
CA LYS A 81 -30.58 0.82 19.15
C LYS A 81 -29.62 1.32 20.23
N ASP A 82 -29.45 0.55 21.29
CA ASP A 82 -28.50 0.85 22.35
C ASP A 82 -27.06 0.64 21.93
N TYR A 83 -26.16 1.44 22.50
CA TYR A 83 -24.73 1.21 22.39
C TYR A 83 -24.30 -0.03 23.14
N TYR A 84 -23.57 -0.89 22.49
CA TYR A 84 -22.89 -2.01 23.11
C TYR A 84 -21.40 -1.69 23.26
N PHE A 85 -21.01 -1.21 24.43
CA PHE A 85 -19.64 -0.81 24.70
C PHE A 85 -19.06 -1.69 25.80
N ASN A 86 -18.23 -2.66 25.44
CA ASN A 86 -17.57 -3.55 26.38
C ASN A 86 -16.05 -3.46 26.22
N LEU A 87 -15.50 -2.32 26.62
CA LEU A 87 -14.04 -2.14 26.67
C LEU A 87 -13.56 -2.46 28.09
N LYS A 88 -12.90 -3.60 28.28
CA LYS A 88 -12.04 -3.80 29.44
C LYS A 88 -10.95 -2.74 29.44
N ASN A 89 -10.57 -2.25 30.60
CA ASN A 89 -9.57 -1.20 30.74
C ASN A 89 -8.27 -1.58 30.04
N PRO A 90 -7.88 -0.91 28.94
CA PRO A 90 -6.69 -1.27 28.17
C PRO A 90 -5.40 -1.06 28.97
N ARG A 91 -5.41 -0.19 29.98
CA ARG A 91 -4.26 0.14 30.80
C ARG A 91 -3.71 -1.07 31.55
N ASP A 92 -4.57 -1.84 32.19
CA ASP A 92 -4.12 -2.98 33.03
C ASP A 92 -3.53 -4.07 32.14
N THR A 93 -4.11 -4.26 30.95
CA THR A 93 -3.57 -5.17 29.95
C THR A 93 -2.21 -4.71 29.44
N LEU A 94 -2.01 -3.42 29.20
CA LEU A 94 -0.71 -2.86 28.77
C LEU A 94 0.35 -2.99 29.84
N LEU A 95 0.02 -2.67 31.11
CA LEU A 95 0.94 -2.79 32.23
C LEU A 95 1.37 -4.26 32.44
N GLU A 96 0.43 -5.21 32.36
CA GLU A 96 0.72 -6.65 32.44
C GLU A 96 1.69 -7.09 31.34
N ILE A 97 1.46 -6.64 30.11
CA ILE A 97 2.26 -7.01 28.93
C ILE A 97 3.68 -6.43 29.04
N ILE A 98 3.84 -5.18 29.43
CA ILE A 98 5.15 -4.48 29.47
C ILE A 98 6.00 -4.91 30.68
N SER A 99 5.43 -5.57 31.68
CA SER A 99 6.22 -6.18 32.75
C SER A 99 7.20 -7.25 32.23
N ASN A 100 6.94 -7.82 31.06
CA ASN A 100 7.86 -8.73 30.38
C ASN A 100 8.97 -7.95 29.65
N LYS A 101 10.23 -8.14 30.07
CA LYS A 101 11.41 -7.45 29.51
C LYS A 101 11.57 -7.64 27.99
N THR A 102 11.23 -8.82 27.47
CA THR A 102 11.29 -9.10 26.02
C THR A 102 10.28 -8.26 25.26
N ILE A 103 9.07 -8.11 25.79
CA ILE A 103 8.05 -7.27 25.20
C ILE A 103 8.43 -5.79 25.29
N LEU A 104 8.98 -5.38 26.42
CA LEU A 104 9.49 -4.01 26.60
C LEU A 104 10.57 -3.71 25.58
N LEU A 105 11.48 -4.66 25.29
CA LEU A 105 12.49 -4.52 24.22
C LEU A 105 11.84 -4.33 22.86
N ILE A 106 10.84 -5.16 22.50
CA ILE A 106 10.10 -5.03 21.24
C ILE A 106 9.49 -3.63 21.12
N VAL A 107 8.78 -3.17 22.16
CA VAL A 107 8.10 -1.86 22.13
C VAL A 107 9.10 -0.71 22.03
N ALA A 108 10.20 -0.78 22.79
CA ALA A 108 11.23 0.24 22.80
C ALA A 108 11.90 0.37 21.42
N VAL A 109 12.25 -0.76 20.79
CA VAL A 109 12.84 -0.78 19.44
C VAL A 109 11.83 -0.26 18.41
N LEU A 110 10.59 -0.77 18.42
CA LEU A 110 9.54 -0.30 17.50
C LEU A 110 9.31 1.20 17.62
N ALA A 111 9.16 1.70 18.85
CA ALA A 111 8.89 3.12 19.08
C ALA A 111 10.11 3.98 18.73
N GLY A 112 11.32 3.59 19.18
CA GLY A 112 12.53 4.37 18.93
C GLY A 112 12.85 4.50 17.45
N PHE A 113 12.86 3.38 16.73
CA PHE A 113 13.12 3.38 15.29
C PHE A 113 11.94 3.95 14.49
N GLY A 114 10.71 3.64 14.90
CA GLY A 114 9.50 4.13 14.25
C GLY A 114 9.36 5.65 14.32
N LEU A 115 9.61 6.26 15.48
CA LEU A 115 9.57 7.72 15.65
C LEU A 115 10.59 8.43 14.78
N VAL A 116 11.82 7.89 14.66
CA VAL A 116 12.85 8.46 13.76
C VAL A 116 12.39 8.37 12.30
N LYS A 117 11.81 7.23 11.88
CA LYS A 117 11.27 7.09 10.51
C LYS A 117 10.13 8.06 10.23
N LEU A 118 9.19 8.19 11.16
CA LEU A 118 8.08 9.14 11.03
C LEU A 118 8.57 10.58 10.96
N PHE A 119 9.57 10.95 11.78
CA PHE A 119 10.17 12.27 11.72
C PHE A 119 10.78 12.54 10.34
N ILE A 120 11.50 11.56 9.75
CA ILE A 120 12.09 11.68 8.41
C ILE A 120 11.01 11.95 7.36
N ASN A 121 9.86 11.25 7.40
CA ASN A 121 8.75 11.51 6.48
C ASN A 121 8.12 12.89 6.67
N LEU A 122 8.01 13.36 7.91
CA LEU A 122 7.44 14.68 8.20
C LEU A 122 8.30 15.84 7.70
N VAL A 123 9.61 15.62 7.54
CA VAL A 123 10.55 16.70 7.11
C VAL A 123 10.98 16.57 5.65
N ASN A 124 10.67 15.47 4.97
CA ASN A 124 11.07 15.23 3.59
C ASN A 124 9.86 14.91 2.70
N PRO A 125 9.86 15.33 1.43
CA PRO A 125 8.83 14.93 0.47
C PRO A 125 8.96 13.44 0.14
N PRO A 126 7.89 12.82 -0.42
CA PRO A 126 7.91 11.43 -0.82
C PRO A 126 8.95 11.19 -1.90
N PHE A 127 9.63 10.04 -1.83
CA PHE A 127 10.70 9.69 -2.75
C PHE A 127 10.67 8.20 -3.20
N GLY A 128 9.56 7.51 -2.99
CA GLY A 128 9.36 6.15 -3.47
C GLY A 128 9.06 6.11 -4.97
N TRP A 129 9.58 5.09 -5.67
CA TRP A 129 9.31 4.92 -7.10
C TRP A 129 7.79 4.81 -7.39
N ASP A 130 7.12 3.89 -6.70
CA ASP A 130 5.69 3.67 -6.88
C ASP A 130 4.87 4.92 -6.46
N ASP A 131 5.34 5.69 -5.46
CA ASP A 131 4.71 6.93 -5.00
C ASP A 131 4.68 7.99 -6.10
N LEU A 132 5.88 8.26 -6.69
CA LEU A 132 6.07 9.32 -7.67
C LEU A 132 5.59 8.95 -9.07
N ASN A 133 5.50 7.64 -9.35
CA ASN A 133 5.04 7.14 -10.64
C ASN A 133 3.50 7.13 -10.72
N TYR A 134 2.80 6.42 -9.80
CA TYR A 134 1.37 6.21 -9.93
C TYR A 134 0.55 6.38 -8.65
N HIS A 135 1.05 6.04 -7.44
CA HIS A 135 0.23 6.11 -6.23
C HIS A 135 -0.19 7.52 -5.84
N PHE A 136 0.61 8.55 -6.14
CA PHE A 136 0.21 9.95 -5.96
C PHE A 136 -0.21 10.62 -7.27
N THR A 137 0.33 10.18 -8.39
CA THR A 137 -0.02 10.71 -9.72
C THR A 137 -1.51 10.52 -10.02
N PHE A 138 -2.04 9.30 -9.85
CA PHE A 138 -3.44 9.01 -10.13
C PHE A 138 -4.41 9.81 -9.26
N PRO A 139 -4.26 9.88 -7.94
CA PRO A 139 -5.06 10.77 -7.10
C PRO A 139 -5.03 12.24 -7.53
N VAL A 140 -3.89 12.76 -7.99
CA VAL A 140 -3.81 14.14 -8.48
C VAL A 140 -4.60 14.31 -9.79
N GLU A 141 -4.48 13.37 -10.72
CA GLU A 141 -5.27 13.38 -11.97
C GLU A 141 -6.78 13.32 -11.69
N TRP A 142 -7.20 12.40 -10.81
CA TRP A 142 -8.61 12.29 -10.41
C TRP A 142 -9.11 13.57 -9.72
N LEU A 143 -8.28 14.20 -8.89
CA LEU A 143 -8.61 15.47 -8.24
C LEU A 143 -8.81 16.60 -9.27
N LYS A 144 -8.06 16.58 -10.39
CA LYS A 144 -8.15 17.60 -11.46
C LYS A 144 -9.37 17.38 -12.34
N HIS A 145 -9.69 16.14 -12.65
CA HIS A 145 -10.73 15.80 -13.63
C HIS A 145 -12.08 15.41 -12.99
N GLY A 146 -12.08 15.00 -11.73
CA GLY A 146 -13.30 14.60 -11.01
C GLY A 146 -13.82 13.22 -11.39
N ASP A 147 -13.01 12.39 -12.03
CA ASP A 147 -13.34 11.02 -12.47
C ASP A 147 -12.24 10.02 -12.07
N LEU A 148 -12.44 8.74 -12.40
CA LEU A 148 -11.48 7.65 -12.16
C LEU A 148 -10.92 7.07 -13.46
N ASN A 149 -10.83 7.90 -14.50
CA ASN A 149 -10.24 7.49 -15.76
C ASN A 149 -8.76 7.15 -15.62
N ILE A 150 -8.25 6.33 -16.54
CA ILE A 150 -6.85 5.99 -16.59
C ILE A 150 -6.05 7.22 -17.02
N PRO A 151 -5.10 7.71 -16.20
CA PRO A 151 -4.32 8.89 -16.56
C PRO A 151 -3.35 8.62 -17.71
N ILE A 152 -3.15 9.61 -18.56
CA ILE A 152 -2.17 9.57 -19.66
C ILE A 152 -0.77 9.99 -19.24
N THR A 153 -0.55 10.20 -17.96
CA THR A 153 0.74 10.60 -17.39
C THR A 153 1.70 9.44 -17.17
N VAL A 154 1.22 8.18 -17.23
CA VAL A 154 2.06 6.99 -17.05
C VAL A 154 2.29 6.34 -18.41
N PHE A 155 3.54 6.21 -18.82
CA PHE A 155 3.90 5.69 -20.15
C PHE A 155 5.09 4.73 -20.15
N ASP A 156 5.60 4.32 -19.00
CA ASP A 156 6.74 3.39 -18.90
C ASP A 156 6.27 1.94 -19.09
N ASP A 157 5.62 1.41 -18.07
CA ASP A 157 5.01 0.08 -18.05
C ASP A 157 3.48 0.26 -18.07
N PRO A 158 2.72 -0.44 -18.91
CA PRO A 158 1.26 -0.34 -18.91
C PRO A 158 0.61 -0.82 -17.62
N SER A 159 1.29 -1.68 -16.84
CA SER A 159 0.70 -2.33 -15.66
C SER A 159 0.15 -1.39 -14.60
N PRO A 160 0.84 -0.30 -14.17
CA PRO A 160 0.31 0.59 -13.15
C PRO A 160 -1.04 1.20 -13.47
N SER A 161 -1.31 1.50 -14.75
CA SER A 161 -2.58 2.09 -15.21
C SER A 161 -3.76 1.16 -14.99
N TYR A 162 -3.53 -0.14 -14.96
CA TYR A 162 -4.54 -1.18 -14.83
C TYR A 162 -4.55 -1.88 -13.48
N TYR A 163 -3.75 -1.42 -12.52
CA TYR A 163 -3.76 -1.96 -11.16
C TYR A 163 -5.07 -1.63 -10.42
N PRO A 164 -5.47 -2.49 -9.46
CA PRO A 164 -6.54 -2.17 -8.52
C PRO A 164 -6.26 -0.89 -7.74
N ILE A 165 -7.28 -0.03 -7.57
CA ILE A 165 -7.11 1.37 -7.17
C ILE A 165 -7.49 1.69 -5.73
N ASN A 166 -8.08 0.75 -4.95
CA ASN A 166 -8.60 1.07 -3.61
C ASN A 166 -7.56 1.74 -2.69
N ALA A 167 -6.29 1.32 -2.76
CA ALA A 167 -5.25 1.95 -1.96
C ALA A 167 -4.94 3.37 -2.44
N SER A 168 -4.95 3.62 -3.75
CA SER A 168 -4.78 4.97 -4.30
C SER A 168 -5.98 5.88 -3.98
N LEU A 169 -7.19 5.33 -3.84
CA LEU A 169 -8.36 6.05 -3.33
C LEU A 169 -8.13 6.49 -1.87
N LEU A 170 -7.57 5.63 -1.01
CA LEU A 170 -7.23 6.02 0.36
C LEU A 170 -6.18 7.15 0.40
N PHE A 171 -5.25 7.19 -0.54
CA PHE A 171 -4.36 8.35 -0.69
C PHE A 171 -5.10 9.57 -1.22
N PHE A 172 -6.02 9.41 -2.18
CA PHE A 172 -6.86 10.49 -2.68
C PHE A 172 -7.64 11.16 -1.53
N TRP A 173 -8.22 10.38 -0.62
CA TRP A 173 -8.92 10.89 0.57
C TRP A 173 -8.07 11.86 1.40
N LEU A 174 -6.77 11.57 1.53
CA LEU A 174 -5.84 12.40 2.28
C LEU A 174 -5.33 13.61 1.47
N ILE A 175 -5.23 13.46 0.15
CA ILE A 175 -4.73 14.49 -0.79
C ILE A 175 -5.80 15.55 -1.07
N ALA A 176 -7.04 15.15 -1.29
CA ALA A 176 -8.10 16.03 -1.79
C ALA A 176 -8.34 17.29 -0.93
N PRO A 177 -8.43 17.21 0.42
CA PRO A 177 -8.65 18.40 1.24
C PRO A 177 -7.42 19.32 1.36
N LEU A 178 -6.21 18.75 1.27
CA LEU A 178 -4.95 19.47 1.49
C LEU A 178 -4.34 20.03 0.20
N LYS A 179 -4.65 19.40 -0.94
CA LYS A 179 -3.97 19.62 -2.22
C LYS A 179 -2.43 19.49 -2.12
N ASN A 180 -1.99 18.58 -1.29
CA ASN A 180 -0.61 18.12 -1.15
C ASN A 180 -0.59 16.70 -0.56
N VAL A 181 0.59 16.07 -0.51
CA VAL A 181 0.76 14.68 -0.08
C VAL A 181 1.27 14.52 1.35
N PHE A 182 1.36 15.58 2.13
CA PHE A 182 1.93 15.55 3.49
C PHE A 182 1.30 14.46 4.40
N LEU A 183 -0.03 14.33 4.39
CA LEU A 183 -0.70 13.27 5.11
C LEU A 183 -0.71 11.95 4.35
N ALA A 184 -0.76 11.98 3.02
CA ALA A 184 -0.78 10.78 2.19
C ALA A 184 0.55 10.01 2.25
N ASP A 185 1.67 10.69 2.43
CA ASP A 185 2.98 10.08 2.62
C ASP A 185 3.05 9.23 3.92
N LEU A 186 2.20 9.55 4.90
CA LEU A 186 1.98 8.75 6.10
C LEU A 186 0.81 7.77 5.98
N GLY A 187 0.19 7.65 4.81
CA GLY A 187 -1.07 6.93 4.62
C GLY A 187 -1.00 5.42 4.92
N GLN A 188 0.18 4.81 4.88
CA GLN A 188 0.35 3.42 5.31
C GLN A 188 0.41 3.24 6.83
N LEU A 189 0.69 4.29 7.62
CA LEU A 189 0.83 4.19 9.07
C LEU A 189 -0.39 3.57 9.77
N PRO A 190 -1.64 3.95 9.48
CA PRO A 190 -2.80 3.28 10.06
C PRO A 190 -2.84 1.77 9.80
N PHE A 191 -2.41 1.36 8.62
CA PHE A 191 -2.39 -0.05 8.22
C PHE A 191 -1.26 -0.84 8.90
N PHE A 192 -0.14 -0.21 9.21
CA PHE A 192 0.88 -0.82 10.08
C PHE A 192 0.29 -1.17 11.44
N VAL A 193 -0.40 -0.21 12.06
CA VAL A 193 -1.06 -0.40 13.36
C VAL A 193 -2.12 -1.49 13.27
N LEU A 194 -2.96 -1.46 12.23
CA LEU A 194 -3.99 -2.48 12.02
C LEU A 194 -3.42 -3.87 11.74
N ALA A 195 -2.35 -3.97 10.99
CA ALA A 195 -1.65 -5.23 10.74
C ALA A 195 -1.13 -5.85 12.05
N ALA A 196 -0.57 -5.03 12.96
CA ALA A 196 -0.13 -5.50 14.27
C ALA A 196 -1.32 -5.99 15.13
N PHE A 197 -2.41 -5.21 15.20
CA PHE A 197 -3.62 -5.64 15.93
C PHE A 197 -4.26 -6.88 15.30
N ALA A 198 -4.27 -6.99 13.98
CA ALA A 198 -4.80 -8.16 13.29
C ALA A 198 -3.93 -9.42 13.51
N ALA A 199 -2.59 -9.28 13.49
CA ALA A 199 -1.67 -10.36 13.83
C ALA A 199 -1.82 -10.80 15.30
N TYR A 200 -1.92 -9.84 16.23
CA TYR A 200 -2.23 -10.12 17.63
C TYR A 200 -3.56 -10.85 17.78
N GLY A 201 -4.62 -10.36 17.14
CA GLY A 201 -5.95 -10.96 17.17
C GLY A 201 -5.97 -12.38 16.62
N LEU A 202 -5.27 -12.62 15.51
CA LEU A 202 -5.10 -13.96 14.94
C LEU A 202 -4.42 -14.91 15.94
N ALA A 203 -3.30 -14.49 16.52
CA ALA A 203 -2.57 -15.28 17.52
C ALA A 203 -3.45 -15.61 18.75
N ARG A 204 -4.25 -14.64 19.24
CA ARG A 204 -5.24 -14.87 20.30
C ARG A 204 -6.31 -15.90 19.91
N LYS A 205 -6.84 -15.80 18.70
CA LYS A 205 -7.86 -16.74 18.15
C LYS A 205 -7.29 -18.15 17.93
N MET A 206 -5.98 -18.27 17.68
CA MET A 206 -5.27 -19.54 17.67
C MET A 206 -5.06 -20.14 19.08
N GLY A 207 -5.37 -19.38 20.15
CA GLY A 207 -5.33 -19.82 21.54
C GLY A 207 -4.02 -19.48 22.24
N LEU A 208 -3.20 -18.59 21.72
CA LEU A 208 -2.00 -18.10 22.41
C LEU A 208 -2.39 -17.16 23.58
N ASN A 209 -1.56 -17.08 24.60
CA ASN A 209 -1.70 -16.10 25.67
C ASN A 209 -1.39 -14.67 25.17
N LYS A 210 -1.63 -13.66 25.99
CA LYS A 210 -1.42 -12.24 25.61
C LYS A 210 0.03 -11.95 25.24
N GLU A 211 0.98 -12.44 26.02
CA GLU A 211 2.40 -12.18 25.82
C GLU A 211 2.92 -12.75 24.48
N PHE A 212 2.65 -14.02 24.20
CA PHE A 212 3.08 -14.65 22.96
C PHE A 212 2.36 -14.04 21.74
N SER A 213 1.10 -13.66 21.88
CA SER A 213 0.38 -12.97 20.81
C SER A 213 0.98 -11.60 20.53
N PHE A 214 1.40 -10.87 21.57
CA PHE A 214 2.10 -9.60 21.42
C PHE A 214 3.47 -9.77 20.80
N SER A 215 4.24 -10.78 21.25
CA SER A 215 5.56 -11.11 20.68
C SER A 215 5.46 -11.45 19.19
N ALA A 216 4.46 -12.25 18.78
CA ALA A 216 4.22 -12.57 17.37
C ALA A 216 3.93 -11.31 16.53
N ALA A 217 3.02 -10.45 17.01
CA ALA A 217 2.69 -9.20 16.34
C ALA A 217 3.88 -8.22 16.30
N GLY A 218 4.63 -8.10 17.39
CA GLY A 218 5.80 -7.23 17.49
C GLY A 218 6.95 -7.69 16.57
N LEU A 219 7.21 -8.98 16.50
CA LEU A 219 8.22 -9.53 15.58
C LEU A 219 7.80 -9.37 14.12
N PHE A 220 6.48 -9.45 13.81
CA PHE A 220 5.98 -9.13 12.48
C PHE A 220 6.30 -7.68 12.10
N PHE A 221 6.08 -6.76 13.01
CA PHE A 221 6.40 -5.35 12.80
C PHE A 221 7.90 -5.12 12.58
N LEU A 222 8.75 -5.88 13.30
CA LEU A 222 10.21 -5.79 13.23
C LEU A 222 10.83 -6.57 12.08
N VAL A 223 10.05 -7.16 11.17
CA VAL A 223 10.59 -7.69 9.92
C VAL A 223 11.22 -6.52 9.15
N PRO A 224 12.53 -6.55 8.84
CA PRO A 224 13.22 -5.36 8.33
C PRO A 224 12.60 -4.79 7.04
N ASN A 225 12.25 -5.65 6.10
CA ASN A 225 11.61 -5.22 4.85
C ASN A 225 10.23 -4.58 5.11
N PHE A 226 9.41 -5.18 5.98
CA PHE A 226 8.13 -4.63 6.38
C PHE A 226 8.29 -3.27 7.08
N PHE A 227 9.20 -3.18 8.04
CA PHE A 227 9.46 -1.95 8.79
C PHE A 227 9.95 -0.80 7.91
N LYS A 228 10.77 -1.09 6.89
CA LYS A 228 11.27 -0.09 5.93
C LYS A 228 10.14 0.61 5.16
N GLN A 229 8.96 -0.02 5.04
CA GLN A 229 7.79 0.57 4.38
C GLN A 229 7.15 1.74 5.15
N LEU A 230 7.51 1.97 6.42
CA LEU A 230 7.00 3.09 7.21
C LEU A 230 7.28 4.47 6.59
N LYS A 231 8.28 4.58 5.72
CA LYS A 231 8.70 5.82 5.09
C LYS A 231 8.32 5.93 3.61
N ILE A 232 7.45 5.06 3.11
CA ILE A 232 7.09 4.97 1.70
C ILE A 232 5.58 4.79 1.61
N ALA A 233 4.92 5.48 0.69
CA ALA A 233 3.48 5.35 0.46
C ALA A 233 3.16 4.21 -0.54
N TYR A 234 3.84 3.07 -0.40
CA TYR A 234 3.48 1.84 -1.12
C TYR A 234 2.22 1.22 -0.53
N VAL A 235 1.69 0.19 -1.15
CA VAL A 235 0.40 -0.40 -0.74
C VAL A 235 0.53 -1.82 -0.17
N ASP A 236 1.74 -2.35 -0.07
CA ASP A 236 1.96 -3.74 0.34
C ASP A 236 1.62 -3.99 1.81
N VAL A 237 1.78 -2.98 2.67
CA VAL A 237 1.33 -3.01 4.08
C VAL A 237 -0.19 -3.03 4.16
N ILE A 238 -0.87 -2.30 3.28
CA ILE A 238 -2.34 -2.27 3.18
C ILE A 238 -2.85 -3.68 2.83
N VAL A 239 -2.22 -4.34 1.84
CA VAL A 239 -2.54 -5.74 1.47
C VAL A 239 -2.39 -6.66 2.68
N ALA A 240 -1.27 -6.57 3.42
CA ALA A 240 -1.03 -7.43 4.58
C ALA A 240 -2.06 -7.19 5.70
N ALA A 241 -2.36 -5.93 6.01
CA ALA A 241 -3.35 -5.56 7.03
C ALA A 241 -4.73 -6.10 6.68
N LEU A 242 -5.21 -5.84 5.46
CA LEU A 242 -6.54 -6.28 5.01
C LEU A 242 -6.64 -7.81 4.93
N PHE A 243 -5.55 -8.49 4.50
CA PHE A 243 -5.49 -9.95 4.51
C PHE A 243 -5.66 -10.52 5.93
N LEU A 244 -4.88 -10.00 6.89
CA LEU A 244 -4.96 -10.43 8.28
C LEU A 244 -6.31 -10.09 8.92
N ILE A 245 -6.93 -8.96 8.57
CA ILE A 245 -8.28 -8.58 9.00
C ILE A 245 -9.30 -9.59 8.46
N ALA A 246 -9.29 -9.88 7.16
CA ALA A 246 -10.21 -10.84 6.56
C ALA A 246 -10.04 -12.25 7.15
N LEU A 247 -8.81 -12.69 7.42
CA LEU A 247 -8.53 -13.94 8.12
C LEU A 247 -9.09 -13.94 9.55
N ASN A 248 -9.00 -12.82 10.29
CA ASN A 248 -9.63 -12.69 11.59
C ASN A 248 -11.17 -12.83 11.52
N CYS A 249 -11.78 -12.30 10.44
CA CYS A 249 -13.22 -12.41 10.23
C CYS A 249 -13.66 -13.85 9.92
N LEU A 250 -12.82 -14.68 9.30
CA LEU A 250 -13.11 -16.12 9.13
C LEU A 250 -13.30 -16.85 10.47
N PHE A 251 -12.57 -16.47 11.52
CA PHE A 251 -12.77 -17.01 12.85
C PHE A 251 -14.13 -16.58 13.46
N LEU A 252 -14.63 -15.40 13.10
CA LEU A 252 -15.99 -14.97 13.48
C LEU A 252 -17.06 -15.76 12.75
N LEU A 253 -16.89 -15.99 11.44
CA LEU A 253 -17.79 -16.82 10.61
C LEU A 253 -17.88 -18.25 11.12
N ARG A 254 -16.75 -18.82 11.55
CA ARG A 254 -16.74 -20.14 12.19
C ARG A 254 -17.58 -20.15 13.46
N LYS A 255 -17.50 -19.10 14.28
CA LYS A 255 -18.25 -19.01 15.55
C LYS A 255 -19.74 -18.89 15.29
N GLU A 256 -20.11 -18.09 14.29
CA GLU A 256 -21.49 -17.83 13.90
C GLU A 256 -21.58 -17.46 12.43
N PHE A 257 -22.20 -18.30 11.61
CA PHE A 257 -22.48 -18.01 10.20
C PHE A 257 -23.74 -17.15 10.11
N SER A 258 -23.56 -15.83 10.28
CA SER A 258 -24.61 -14.81 10.32
C SER A 258 -24.35 -13.70 9.32
N LEU A 259 -25.40 -13.00 8.88
CA LEU A 259 -25.30 -11.87 7.96
C LEU A 259 -24.29 -10.83 8.44
N ARG A 260 -24.28 -10.54 9.76
CA ARG A 260 -23.32 -9.62 10.38
C ARG A 260 -21.88 -10.00 10.08
N ASN A 261 -21.51 -11.25 10.37
CA ASN A 261 -20.13 -11.72 10.22
C ASN A 261 -19.75 -11.87 8.74
N ILE A 262 -20.72 -12.20 7.87
CA ILE A 262 -20.53 -12.28 6.42
C ILE A 262 -20.27 -10.89 5.84
N LEU A 263 -21.05 -9.88 6.21
CA LEU A 263 -20.86 -8.53 5.70
C LEU A 263 -19.47 -7.97 6.04
N ILE A 264 -19.03 -8.09 7.30
CA ILE A 264 -17.73 -7.59 7.69
C ILE A 264 -16.58 -8.35 7.00
N TYR A 265 -16.71 -9.66 6.86
CA TYR A 265 -15.78 -10.49 6.11
C TYR A 265 -15.71 -10.07 4.64
N SER A 266 -16.87 -9.94 4.00
CA SER A 266 -16.99 -9.60 2.57
C SER A 266 -16.47 -8.20 2.27
N MET A 267 -16.74 -7.22 3.15
CA MET A 267 -16.18 -5.88 3.03
C MET A 267 -14.66 -5.90 3.16
N GLY A 268 -14.12 -6.61 4.17
CA GLY A 268 -12.67 -6.75 4.35
C GLY A 268 -12.00 -7.42 3.14
N LEU A 269 -12.63 -8.46 2.59
CA LEU A 269 -12.12 -9.18 1.41
C LEU A 269 -12.25 -8.34 0.13
N GLY A 270 -13.33 -7.58 -0.03
CA GLY A 270 -13.51 -6.66 -1.15
C GLY A 270 -12.50 -5.51 -1.13
N LEU A 271 -12.24 -4.92 0.04
CA LEU A 271 -11.16 -3.94 0.19
C LEU A 271 -9.81 -4.54 -0.23
N LEU A 272 -9.50 -5.76 0.24
CA LEU A 272 -8.26 -6.46 -0.12
C LEU A 272 -8.16 -6.68 -1.63
N LEU A 273 -9.19 -7.23 -2.25
CA LEU A 273 -9.24 -7.54 -3.69
C LEU A 273 -8.96 -6.31 -4.55
N GLY A 274 -9.54 -5.17 -4.18
CA GLY A 274 -9.36 -3.90 -4.90
C GLY A 274 -8.06 -3.15 -4.59
N THR A 275 -7.15 -3.68 -3.76
CA THR A 275 -5.95 -2.95 -3.31
C THR A 275 -4.78 -3.08 -4.27
N LYS A 276 -4.50 -4.29 -4.76
CA LYS A 276 -3.36 -4.60 -5.63
C LYS A 276 -3.61 -5.91 -6.37
N THR A 277 -3.07 -6.09 -7.56
CA THR A 277 -3.25 -7.33 -8.35
C THR A 277 -2.81 -8.59 -7.59
N VAL A 278 -1.73 -8.49 -6.78
CA VAL A 278 -1.26 -9.61 -5.94
C VAL A 278 -2.29 -10.05 -4.89
N ALA A 279 -3.24 -9.20 -4.54
CA ALA A 279 -4.30 -9.55 -3.60
C ALA A 279 -5.34 -10.53 -4.17
N LEU A 280 -5.44 -10.66 -5.50
CA LEU A 280 -6.36 -11.61 -6.14
C LEU A 280 -6.11 -13.07 -5.70
N PRO A 281 -4.92 -13.69 -5.90
CA PRO A 281 -4.65 -15.04 -5.43
C PRO A 281 -4.82 -15.16 -3.92
N TYR A 282 -4.47 -14.15 -3.13
CA TYR A 282 -4.66 -14.17 -1.68
C TYR A 282 -6.12 -14.12 -1.27
N SER A 283 -6.95 -13.38 -2.00
CA SER A 283 -8.39 -13.35 -1.79
C SER A 283 -9.04 -14.71 -2.10
N LEU A 284 -8.58 -15.38 -3.15
CA LEU A 284 -9.04 -16.74 -3.49
C LEU A 284 -8.69 -17.74 -2.38
N LEU A 285 -7.48 -17.66 -1.79
CA LEU A 285 -7.13 -18.47 -0.63
C LEU A 285 -8.10 -18.23 0.54
N LEU A 286 -8.46 -17.00 0.83
CA LEU A 286 -9.39 -16.69 1.92
C LEU A 286 -10.84 -17.13 1.60
N LEU A 287 -11.24 -17.16 0.33
CA LEU A 287 -12.57 -17.64 -0.09
C LEU A 287 -12.76 -19.14 0.14
N MET A 288 -11.73 -19.97 0.07
CA MET A 288 -11.86 -21.43 0.22
C MET A 288 -12.55 -21.85 1.53
N PRO A 289 -12.10 -21.42 2.74
CA PRO A 289 -12.80 -21.77 3.97
C PRO A 289 -14.19 -21.15 4.07
N PHE A 290 -14.44 -19.98 3.47
CA PHE A 290 -15.75 -19.34 3.45
C PHE A 290 -16.76 -20.19 2.65
N VAL A 291 -16.40 -20.65 1.45
CA VAL A 291 -17.24 -21.53 0.63
C VAL A 291 -17.57 -22.84 1.38
N TYR A 292 -16.59 -23.41 2.08
CA TYR A 292 -16.81 -24.57 2.92
C TYR A 292 -17.88 -24.33 4.01
N TYR A 293 -17.82 -23.16 4.70
CA TYR A 293 -18.84 -22.83 5.71
C TYR A 293 -20.21 -22.55 5.08
N ALA A 294 -20.24 -21.93 3.91
CA ALA A 294 -21.48 -21.71 3.16
C ALA A 294 -22.13 -23.05 2.77
N ALA A 295 -21.35 -24.01 2.26
CA ALA A 295 -21.82 -25.34 1.92
C ALA A 295 -22.36 -26.11 3.13
N LYS A 296 -21.81 -25.91 4.33
CA LYS A 296 -22.33 -26.49 5.58
C LYS A 296 -23.61 -25.82 6.10
N ASN A 297 -24.01 -24.69 5.53
CA ASN A 297 -25.23 -23.97 5.92
C ASN A 297 -26.13 -23.73 4.70
N PRO A 298 -26.68 -24.80 4.06
CA PRO A 298 -27.40 -24.67 2.80
C PRO A 298 -28.65 -23.78 2.90
N ASN A 299 -29.30 -23.73 4.05
CA ASN A 299 -30.45 -22.85 4.31
C ASN A 299 -30.09 -21.35 4.31
N LYS A 300 -28.80 -21.03 4.32
CA LYS A 300 -28.26 -19.67 4.26
C LYS A 300 -27.42 -19.42 3.00
N ALA A 301 -27.56 -20.27 1.95
CA ALA A 301 -26.78 -20.16 0.72
C ALA A 301 -26.94 -18.79 0.02
N TYR A 302 -28.12 -18.13 0.16
CA TYR A 302 -28.34 -16.78 -0.35
C TYR A 302 -27.32 -15.75 0.19
N LEU A 303 -26.74 -15.97 1.37
CA LEU A 303 -25.70 -15.11 1.94
C LEU A 303 -24.40 -15.17 1.14
N LEU A 304 -24.18 -16.22 0.35
CA LEU A 304 -23.07 -16.30 -0.59
C LEU A 304 -23.20 -15.25 -1.69
N LEU A 305 -24.43 -15.08 -2.23
CA LEU A 305 -24.72 -14.07 -3.25
C LEU A 305 -24.52 -12.65 -2.69
N ILE A 306 -24.99 -12.41 -1.47
CA ILE A 306 -24.76 -11.12 -0.78
C ILE A 306 -23.26 -10.87 -0.58
N SER A 307 -22.52 -11.89 -0.14
CA SER A 307 -21.08 -11.81 0.04
C SER A 307 -20.38 -11.44 -1.27
N LEU A 308 -20.71 -12.14 -2.36
CA LEU A 308 -20.14 -11.91 -3.68
C LEU A 308 -20.44 -10.49 -4.18
N ALA A 309 -21.69 -10.03 -4.03
CA ALA A 309 -22.09 -8.67 -4.41
C ALA A 309 -21.29 -7.61 -3.65
N VAL A 310 -21.08 -7.78 -2.33
CA VAL A 310 -20.27 -6.85 -1.52
C VAL A 310 -18.80 -6.90 -1.93
N ILE A 311 -18.22 -8.07 -2.17
CA ILE A 311 -16.83 -8.21 -2.60
C ILE A 311 -16.62 -7.51 -3.95
N ILE A 312 -17.51 -7.77 -4.91
CA ILE A 312 -17.42 -7.18 -6.26
C ILE A 312 -17.64 -5.67 -6.21
N SER A 313 -18.59 -5.17 -5.45
CA SER A 313 -18.88 -3.75 -5.37
C SER A 313 -17.73 -2.94 -4.75
N LEU A 314 -16.97 -3.50 -3.81
CA LEU A 314 -15.79 -2.86 -3.21
C LEU A 314 -14.49 -3.13 -3.96
N GLY A 315 -14.30 -4.33 -4.48
CA GLY A 315 -13.01 -4.75 -5.03
C GLY A 315 -13.01 -4.98 -6.54
N GLY A 316 -14.18 -4.99 -7.19
CA GLY A 316 -14.33 -5.39 -8.59
C GLY A 316 -14.10 -4.29 -9.61
N PHE A 317 -14.15 -3.01 -9.20
CA PHE A 317 -14.11 -1.87 -10.12
C PHE A 317 -13.03 -1.99 -11.21
N THR A 318 -11.79 -2.17 -10.82
CA THR A 318 -10.68 -2.23 -11.79
C THR A 318 -10.77 -3.43 -12.72
N TYR A 319 -11.18 -4.58 -12.21
CA TYR A 319 -11.32 -5.78 -13.03
C TYR A 319 -12.44 -5.63 -14.06
N ILE A 320 -13.54 -5.00 -13.68
CA ILE A 320 -14.67 -4.70 -14.59
C ILE A 320 -14.24 -3.66 -15.63
N ARG A 321 -13.59 -2.57 -15.21
CA ARG A 321 -13.08 -1.52 -16.10
C ARG A 321 -12.12 -2.12 -17.13
N ASN A 322 -11.13 -2.89 -16.70
CA ASN A 322 -10.15 -3.52 -17.59
C ASN A 322 -10.81 -4.48 -18.58
N PHE A 323 -11.84 -5.23 -18.13
CA PHE A 323 -12.60 -6.10 -19.04
C PHE A 323 -13.37 -5.30 -20.10
N LEU A 324 -14.01 -4.21 -19.71
CA LEU A 324 -14.77 -3.35 -20.64
C LEU A 324 -13.85 -2.63 -21.63
N GLU A 325 -12.66 -2.20 -21.21
CA GLU A 325 -11.73 -1.43 -22.04
C GLU A 325 -10.84 -2.32 -22.93
N ALA A 326 -10.38 -3.46 -22.41
CA ALA A 326 -9.39 -4.31 -23.06
C ALA A 326 -9.84 -5.77 -23.27
N GLY A 327 -11.08 -6.13 -22.92
CA GLY A 327 -11.57 -7.52 -23.01
C GLY A 327 -10.91 -8.48 -22.03
N ASN A 328 -10.14 -7.97 -21.07
CA ASN A 328 -9.32 -8.75 -20.15
C ASN A 328 -9.35 -8.13 -18.74
N PRO A 329 -9.95 -8.81 -17.74
CA PRO A 329 -10.01 -8.27 -16.38
C PRO A 329 -8.64 -8.14 -15.69
N LEU A 330 -7.63 -8.88 -16.17
CA LEU A 330 -6.26 -8.87 -15.66
C LEU A 330 -5.28 -8.13 -16.60
N TYR A 331 -5.81 -7.35 -17.56
CA TYR A 331 -4.95 -6.56 -18.43
C TYR A 331 -3.93 -5.74 -17.62
N PRO A 332 -2.65 -5.65 -18.06
CA PRO A 332 -2.12 -6.05 -19.35
C PRO A 332 -1.56 -7.50 -19.44
N LEU A 333 -1.80 -8.33 -18.43
CA LEU A 333 -1.29 -9.71 -18.41
C LEU A 333 -2.01 -10.59 -19.44
N ASN A 334 -1.24 -11.39 -20.18
CA ASN A 334 -1.78 -12.46 -21.01
C ASN A 334 -2.02 -13.70 -20.16
N LEU A 335 -3.29 -14.11 -20.03
CA LEU A 335 -3.67 -15.28 -19.22
C LEU A 335 -3.85 -16.51 -20.13
N LYS A 336 -2.94 -17.46 -19.98
CA LYS A 336 -3.00 -18.77 -20.62
C LYS A 336 -3.32 -19.86 -19.61
N VAL A 337 -4.22 -20.75 -19.98
CA VAL A 337 -4.53 -21.97 -19.21
C VAL A 337 -4.33 -23.16 -20.15
N MET A 338 -3.46 -24.09 -19.79
CA MET A 338 -3.10 -25.26 -20.60
C MET A 338 -2.69 -24.90 -22.06
N GLY A 339 -2.01 -23.76 -22.23
CA GLY A 339 -1.56 -23.28 -23.54
C GLY A 339 -2.62 -22.51 -24.35
N ILE A 340 -3.86 -22.42 -23.88
CA ILE A 340 -4.96 -21.69 -24.53
C ILE A 340 -5.02 -20.28 -23.93
N ASP A 341 -5.04 -19.25 -24.78
CA ASP A 341 -5.24 -17.87 -24.36
C ASP A 341 -6.69 -17.68 -23.90
N ILE A 342 -6.90 -17.54 -22.60
CA ILE A 342 -8.22 -17.24 -22.01
C ILE A 342 -8.48 -15.73 -22.11
N PHE A 343 -7.51 -14.92 -21.75
CA PHE A 343 -7.55 -13.47 -21.92
C PHE A 343 -6.27 -12.97 -22.56
N LYS A 344 -6.39 -12.28 -23.67
CA LYS A 344 -5.25 -11.69 -24.36
C LYS A 344 -4.76 -10.45 -23.64
N GLY A 345 -3.44 -10.32 -23.52
CA GLY A 345 -2.76 -9.17 -22.95
C GLY A 345 -1.44 -8.92 -23.67
N VAL A 346 -0.84 -7.75 -23.43
CA VAL A 346 0.44 -7.36 -24.03
C VAL A 346 1.64 -7.93 -23.30
N ILE A 347 1.46 -8.42 -22.08
CA ILE A 347 2.51 -8.98 -21.22
C ILE A 347 2.31 -10.49 -21.08
N ASP A 348 3.21 -11.28 -21.62
CA ASP A 348 3.20 -12.73 -21.46
C ASP A 348 3.88 -13.15 -20.16
N ASN A 349 3.15 -13.88 -19.31
CA ASN A 349 3.66 -14.39 -18.04
C ASN A 349 4.88 -15.31 -18.18
N SER A 350 5.03 -16.00 -19.31
CA SER A 350 6.19 -16.85 -19.59
C SER A 350 7.49 -16.03 -19.64
N ILE A 351 7.42 -14.82 -20.14
CA ILE A 351 8.55 -13.90 -20.25
C ILE A 351 8.99 -13.43 -18.87
N TYR A 352 8.06 -13.03 -18.02
CA TYR A 352 8.37 -12.72 -16.62
C TYR A 352 8.93 -13.94 -15.87
N ALA A 353 8.37 -15.12 -16.11
CA ALA A 353 8.83 -16.36 -15.46
C ALA A 353 10.29 -16.70 -15.83
N VAL A 354 10.72 -16.50 -17.07
CA VAL A 354 12.10 -16.72 -17.49
C VAL A 354 13.05 -15.73 -16.81
N HIS A 355 12.69 -14.45 -16.80
CA HIS A 355 13.49 -13.40 -16.16
C HIS A 355 13.67 -13.64 -14.65
N PHE A 356 12.64 -14.15 -13.96
CA PHE A 356 12.68 -14.44 -12.53
C PHE A 356 13.16 -15.83 -12.17
N LYS A 357 13.12 -16.81 -13.09
CA LYS A 357 13.76 -18.12 -12.88
C LYS A 357 15.28 -18.02 -12.72
N GLN A 358 15.90 -17.03 -13.34
CA GLN A 358 17.34 -16.76 -13.22
C GLN A 358 17.71 -16.08 -11.89
N ARG A 359 16.77 -15.50 -11.15
CA ARG A 359 17.01 -15.04 -9.80
C ARG A 359 17.06 -16.27 -8.88
N ASP A 360 18.27 -16.62 -8.43
CA ASP A 360 18.47 -17.59 -7.35
C ASP A 360 17.60 -17.22 -6.15
N PHE A 361 16.50 -17.92 -5.98
CA PHE A 361 15.70 -17.88 -4.75
C PHE A 361 16.35 -18.74 -3.66
N ALA A 362 17.66 -18.62 -3.47
CA ALA A 362 18.31 -19.23 -2.34
C ALA A 362 17.66 -18.68 -1.06
N LEU A 363 17.30 -19.57 -0.15
CA LEU A 363 16.72 -19.20 1.15
C LEU A 363 17.56 -18.14 1.87
N SER A 364 18.88 -18.19 1.72
CA SER A 364 19.81 -17.18 2.21
C SER A 364 19.56 -15.78 1.63
N LYS A 365 19.28 -15.66 0.33
CA LYS A 365 18.92 -14.36 -0.28
C LYS A 365 17.62 -13.82 0.30
N LEU A 366 16.57 -14.61 0.42
CA LEU A 366 15.31 -14.19 1.01
C LEU A 366 15.48 -13.72 2.46
N LEU A 367 16.25 -14.47 3.27
CA LEU A 367 16.42 -14.13 4.67
C LEU A 367 17.27 -12.89 4.91
N PHE A 368 18.38 -12.74 4.19
CA PHE A 368 19.37 -11.70 4.47
C PHE A 368 19.31 -10.52 3.50
N HIS A 369 19.23 -10.74 2.19
CA HIS A 369 19.18 -9.66 1.22
C HIS A 369 17.79 -9.03 1.06
N GLU A 370 16.74 -9.86 1.09
CA GLU A 370 15.35 -9.39 0.94
C GLU A 370 14.74 -8.92 2.27
N GLY A 371 15.48 -9.04 3.38
CA GLY A 371 15.11 -8.47 4.68
C GLY A 371 13.91 -9.13 5.35
N LEU A 372 13.71 -10.43 5.17
CA LEU A 372 12.68 -11.18 5.90
C LEU A 372 13.06 -11.43 7.38
N GLY A 373 14.35 -11.32 7.70
CA GLY A 373 14.88 -11.34 9.05
C GLY A 373 14.97 -12.73 9.68
N ALA A 374 15.70 -12.82 10.80
CA ALA A 374 15.92 -14.07 11.57
C ALA A 374 14.61 -14.70 12.06
N GLN A 375 13.57 -13.89 12.30
CA GLN A 375 12.26 -14.36 12.75
C GLN A 375 11.59 -15.30 11.74
N ALA A 376 11.85 -15.14 10.45
CA ALA A 376 11.36 -16.07 9.43
C ALA A 376 11.98 -17.46 9.61
N LEU A 377 13.30 -17.53 9.85
CA LEU A 377 14.00 -18.79 10.06
C LEU A 377 13.61 -19.46 11.38
N ILE A 378 13.54 -18.69 12.47
CA ILE A 378 13.36 -19.22 13.82
C ILE A 378 11.91 -19.64 14.08
N PHE A 379 10.93 -18.89 13.61
CA PHE A 379 9.53 -19.13 13.94
C PHE A 379 8.70 -19.61 12.75
N ILE A 380 8.82 -18.97 11.57
CA ILE A 380 7.94 -19.27 10.44
C ILE A 380 8.30 -20.60 9.78
N PHE A 381 9.57 -20.82 9.51
CA PHE A 381 10.03 -22.01 8.83
C PHE A 381 9.67 -23.30 9.60
N PRO A 382 9.98 -23.44 10.93
CA PRO A 382 9.51 -24.58 11.70
C PRO A 382 7.98 -24.73 11.71
N ALA A 383 7.22 -23.63 11.73
CA ALA A 383 5.77 -23.69 11.76
C ALA A 383 5.17 -24.24 10.46
N VAL A 384 5.75 -23.95 9.32
CA VAL A 384 5.31 -24.46 8.01
C VAL A 384 5.40 -25.97 7.95
N PHE A 385 6.47 -26.57 8.51
CA PHE A 385 6.69 -28.02 8.46
C PHE A 385 6.06 -28.76 9.63
N LEU A 386 6.07 -28.18 10.83
CA LEU A 386 5.68 -28.89 12.06
C LEU A 386 4.30 -28.48 12.59
N GLY A 387 3.83 -27.27 12.27
CA GLY A 387 2.62 -26.71 12.88
C GLY A 387 1.38 -27.55 12.66
N LEU A 388 1.05 -27.85 11.41
CA LEU A 388 -0.11 -28.68 11.07
C LEU A 388 0.06 -30.14 11.50
N PRO A 389 1.18 -30.85 11.18
CA PRO A 389 1.39 -32.23 11.63
C PRO A 389 1.28 -32.40 13.13
N LEU A 390 1.95 -31.57 13.93
CA LEU A 390 1.87 -31.64 15.40
C LEU A 390 0.45 -31.39 15.93
N THR A 391 -0.30 -30.48 15.28
CA THR A 391 -1.69 -30.21 15.66
C THR A 391 -2.56 -31.44 15.41
N LEU A 392 -2.41 -32.12 14.27
CA LEU A 392 -3.14 -33.33 13.92
C LEU A 392 -2.81 -34.46 14.89
N LEU A 393 -1.54 -34.65 15.25
CA LEU A 393 -1.10 -35.69 16.18
C LEU A 393 -1.63 -35.47 17.61
N LYS A 394 -1.64 -34.21 18.10
CA LYS A 394 -2.04 -33.89 19.48
C LYS A 394 -3.56 -33.74 19.67
N LYS A 395 -4.31 -33.35 18.64
CA LYS A 395 -5.76 -33.19 18.69
C LYS A 395 -6.46 -34.33 17.96
N LYS A 396 -6.73 -35.43 18.67
CA LYS A 396 -7.40 -36.64 18.13
C LYS A 396 -8.87 -36.43 17.73
N SER A 397 -9.56 -35.40 18.23
CA SER A 397 -10.95 -35.06 17.89
C SER A 397 -11.20 -33.55 17.92
N GLY A 398 -12.08 -33.08 17.02
CA GLY A 398 -12.55 -31.69 17.02
C GLY A 398 -11.56 -30.65 16.49
N LEU A 399 -10.74 -31.00 15.48
CA LEU A 399 -9.83 -30.04 14.83
C LEU A 399 -10.63 -28.86 14.26
N ASN A 400 -10.24 -27.67 14.68
CA ASN A 400 -10.77 -26.43 14.12
C ASN A 400 -10.25 -26.21 12.70
N LEU A 401 -11.14 -26.28 11.70
CA LEU A 401 -10.78 -26.10 10.30
C LEU A 401 -10.03 -24.78 10.04
N VAL A 402 -10.53 -23.65 10.58
CA VAL A 402 -9.87 -22.34 10.36
C VAL A 402 -8.46 -22.32 10.99
N LEU A 403 -8.28 -22.98 12.13
CA LEU A 403 -6.97 -23.13 12.75
C LEU A 403 -6.04 -23.98 11.87
N ALA A 404 -6.51 -25.16 11.43
CA ALA A 404 -5.74 -26.04 10.56
C ALA A 404 -5.39 -25.34 9.23
N TYR A 405 -6.37 -24.65 8.66
CA TYR A 405 -6.17 -23.84 7.45
C TYR A 405 -5.15 -22.71 7.68
N SER A 406 -5.23 -22.01 8.83
CA SER A 406 -4.27 -20.96 9.17
C SER A 406 -2.83 -21.48 9.29
N LEU A 407 -2.65 -22.73 9.77
CA LEU A 407 -1.34 -23.39 9.83
C LEU A 407 -0.81 -23.78 8.43
N LEU A 408 -1.69 -24.09 7.51
CA LEU A 408 -1.34 -24.42 6.12
C LEU A 408 -1.10 -23.14 5.28
N LEU A 409 -1.74 -22.04 5.65
CA LEU A 409 -1.83 -20.81 4.85
C LEU A 409 -0.47 -20.19 4.50
N PRO A 410 0.56 -20.15 5.38
CA PRO A 410 1.89 -19.66 5.00
C PRO A 410 2.49 -20.44 3.83
N PHE A 411 2.31 -21.75 3.80
CA PHE A 411 2.75 -22.58 2.68
C PHE A 411 1.96 -22.27 1.39
N LEU A 412 0.64 -22.16 1.48
CA LEU A 412 -0.21 -21.81 0.32
C LEU A 412 0.10 -20.40 -0.24
N ILE A 413 0.34 -19.42 0.63
CA ILE A 413 0.76 -18.07 0.21
C ILE A 413 2.12 -18.13 -0.50
N TYR A 414 3.06 -18.93 0.01
CA TYR A 414 4.36 -19.11 -0.66
C TYR A 414 4.22 -19.76 -2.03
N LEU A 415 3.35 -20.77 -2.18
CA LEU A 415 3.06 -21.37 -3.48
C LEU A 415 2.43 -20.36 -4.45
N ALA A 416 1.47 -19.57 -3.99
CA ALA A 416 0.88 -18.51 -4.79
C ALA A 416 1.94 -17.47 -5.23
N TYR A 417 2.77 -17.04 -4.29
CA TYR A 417 3.89 -16.14 -4.55
C TYR A 417 4.87 -16.69 -5.59
N ARG A 418 5.19 -17.99 -5.50
CA ARG A 418 6.22 -18.61 -6.34
C ARG A 418 5.72 -18.97 -7.75
N PHE A 419 4.45 -19.38 -7.87
CA PHE A 419 3.93 -20.01 -9.08
C PHE A 419 2.82 -19.22 -9.78
N ILE A 420 2.10 -18.34 -9.08
CA ILE A 420 0.96 -17.61 -9.63
C ILE A 420 1.33 -16.14 -9.89
N ILE A 421 2.11 -15.50 -9.00
CA ILE A 421 2.44 -14.09 -9.12
C ILE A 421 3.56 -13.91 -10.17
N PRO A 422 3.31 -13.14 -11.25
CA PRO A 422 4.25 -13.03 -12.37
C PRO A 422 5.59 -12.39 -11.99
N LEU A 423 5.55 -11.40 -11.09
CA LEU A 423 6.67 -10.59 -10.63
C LEU A 423 6.84 -10.74 -9.11
N PRO A 424 7.44 -11.84 -8.62
CA PRO A 424 7.57 -12.04 -7.18
C PRO A 424 8.53 -11.02 -6.56
N ASN A 425 7.99 -10.15 -5.71
CA ASN A 425 8.75 -9.22 -4.86
C ASN A 425 8.59 -9.66 -3.40
N SER A 426 9.65 -9.62 -2.61
CA SER A 426 9.63 -10.06 -1.20
C SER A 426 8.55 -9.35 -0.35
N ARG A 427 8.21 -8.11 -0.68
CA ARG A 427 7.12 -7.36 -0.01
C ARG A 427 5.74 -8.01 -0.17
N TYR A 428 5.54 -8.84 -1.19
CA TYR A 428 4.29 -9.60 -1.35
C TYR A 428 4.13 -10.72 -0.33
N LEU A 429 5.19 -11.11 0.36
CA LEU A 429 5.16 -12.10 1.43
C LEU A 429 4.69 -11.57 2.79
N TYR A 430 4.36 -10.27 2.92
CA TYR A 430 3.91 -9.73 4.22
C TYR A 430 2.70 -10.44 4.83
N PRO A 431 1.67 -10.87 4.06
CA PRO A 431 0.60 -11.71 4.61
C PRO A 431 1.13 -13.03 5.20
N LEU A 432 2.07 -13.69 4.51
CA LEU A 432 2.72 -14.91 5.00
C LEU A 432 3.45 -14.65 6.32
N LEU A 433 4.19 -13.55 6.43
CA LEU A 433 4.97 -13.22 7.62
C LEU A 433 4.06 -13.01 8.83
N GLY A 434 2.95 -12.28 8.67
CA GLY A 434 1.98 -12.03 9.74
C GLY A 434 1.30 -13.32 10.23
N VAL A 435 0.84 -14.17 9.32
CA VAL A 435 0.25 -15.48 9.65
C VAL A 435 1.32 -16.43 10.20
N GLY A 436 2.47 -16.49 9.53
CA GLY A 436 3.55 -17.40 9.86
C GLY A 436 4.12 -17.20 11.25
N LEU A 437 4.24 -15.95 11.72
CA LEU A 437 4.68 -15.67 13.10
C LEU A 437 3.65 -16.13 14.13
N ALA A 438 2.35 -15.89 13.92
CA ALA A 438 1.32 -16.45 14.78
C ALA A 438 1.38 -17.99 14.82
N CYS A 439 1.57 -18.64 13.66
CA CYS A 439 1.78 -20.08 13.55
C CYS A 439 3.08 -20.52 14.25
N GLY A 440 4.16 -19.75 14.18
CA GLY A 440 5.44 -20.03 14.82
C GLY A 440 5.34 -20.11 16.33
N PHE A 441 4.75 -19.11 16.96
CA PHE A 441 4.50 -19.12 18.40
C PHE A 441 3.52 -20.22 18.83
N TYR A 442 2.52 -20.51 18.00
CA TYR A 442 1.61 -21.62 18.23
C TYR A 442 2.36 -22.96 18.20
N THR A 443 3.23 -23.17 17.22
CA THR A 443 4.05 -24.39 17.09
C THR A 443 5.05 -24.53 18.24
N ALA A 444 5.70 -23.44 18.65
CA ALA A 444 6.58 -23.43 19.80
C ALA A 444 5.86 -23.87 21.09
N ARG A 445 4.59 -23.44 21.28
CA ARG A 445 3.73 -23.91 22.36
C ARG A 445 3.37 -25.40 22.23
N LEU A 446 3.07 -25.87 21.02
CA LEU A 446 2.82 -27.32 20.80
C LEU A 446 4.03 -28.18 21.13
N LEU A 447 5.24 -27.69 20.87
CA LEU A 447 6.50 -28.35 21.22
C LEU A 447 6.79 -28.30 22.74
N ASN A 448 5.93 -27.63 23.54
CA ASN A 448 6.12 -27.41 24.98
C ASN A 448 7.44 -26.69 25.30
N LEU A 449 7.90 -25.78 24.41
CA LEU A 449 9.12 -25.03 24.69
C LEU A 449 8.94 -24.16 25.95
N PRO A 450 9.91 -24.12 26.87
CA PRO A 450 9.90 -23.26 28.03
C PRO A 450 9.72 -21.78 27.63
N LYS A 451 8.96 -21.02 28.43
CA LYS A 451 8.73 -19.57 28.20
C LYS A 451 10.05 -18.80 28.10
N SER A 452 11.05 -19.17 28.89
CA SER A 452 12.39 -18.55 28.84
C SER A 452 13.07 -18.73 27.49
N ILE A 453 13.02 -19.92 26.91
CA ILE A 453 13.59 -20.20 25.56
C ILE A 453 12.85 -19.36 24.50
N ILE A 454 11.52 -19.32 24.52
CA ILE A 454 10.73 -18.51 23.56
C ILE A 454 11.10 -17.02 23.69
N ASN A 455 11.24 -16.51 24.91
CA ASN A 455 11.64 -15.13 25.18
C ASN A 455 13.07 -14.84 24.66
N ILE A 456 14.02 -15.75 24.89
CA ILE A 456 15.39 -15.61 24.38
C ILE A 456 15.40 -15.59 22.86
N LEU A 457 14.72 -16.53 22.19
CA LEU A 457 14.63 -16.57 20.74
C LEU A 457 13.97 -15.29 20.18
N THR A 458 12.93 -14.79 20.85
CA THR A 458 12.28 -13.53 20.50
C THR A 458 13.26 -12.35 20.63
N ALA A 459 13.98 -12.24 21.74
CA ALA A 459 14.99 -11.19 21.95
C ALA A 459 16.11 -11.24 20.90
N LEU A 460 16.59 -12.44 20.57
CA LEU A 460 17.59 -12.62 19.52
C LEU A 460 17.07 -12.15 18.14
N CYS A 461 15.80 -12.44 17.81
CA CYS A 461 15.19 -11.92 16.58
C CYS A 461 15.13 -10.38 16.57
N VAL A 462 14.77 -9.75 17.69
CA VAL A 462 14.75 -8.30 17.81
C VAL A 462 16.14 -7.73 17.58
N LEU A 463 17.14 -8.24 18.30
CA LEU A 463 18.52 -7.77 18.19
C LEU A 463 19.08 -7.96 16.77
N ALA A 464 18.82 -9.10 16.14
CA ALA A 464 19.25 -9.40 14.76
C ALA A 464 18.59 -8.47 13.73
N SER A 465 17.40 -7.95 14.01
CA SER A 465 16.72 -7.01 13.11
C SER A 465 17.32 -5.60 13.17
N ILE A 466 17.86 -5.15 14.30
CA ILE A 466 18.31 -3.78 14.56
C ILE A 466 19.18 -3.18 13.43
N PRO A 467 20.24 -3.85 12.94
CA PRO A 467 21.12 -3.30 11.92
C PRO A 467 20.39 -3.00 10.60
N GLU A 468 19.29 -3.72 10.33
CA GLU A 468 18.52 -3.63 9.10
C GLU A 468 17.34 -2.64 9.18
N LEU A 469 16.93 -2.20 10.38
CA LEU A 469 15.77 -1.32 10.58
C LEU A 469 16.06 0.13 10.16
N ALA A 470 17.32 0.57 10.16
CA ALA A 470 17.71 1.94 9.91
C ALA A 470 18.91 2.02 8.97
N ARG A 471 19.01 3.13 8.21
CA ARG A 471 20.25 3.45 7.52
C ARG A 471 21.33 3.83 8.53
N ARG A 472 22.62 3.72 8.15
CA ARG A 472 23.75 4.02 9.02
C ARG A 472 23.66 5.41 9.69
N GLN A 473 23.13 6.40 8.97
CA GLN A 473 22.96 7.78 9.46
C GLN A 473 21.84 7.90 10.52
N GLU A 474 20.83 7.05 10.47
CA GLU A 474 19.66 7.06 11.36
C GLU A 474 19.88 6.17 12.60
N LEU A 475 20.84 5.24 12.51
CA LEU A 475 21.02 4.15 13.48
C LEU A 475 21.33 4.66 14.89
N ALA A 476 22.25 5.63 15.01
CA ALA A 476 22.64 6.16 16.32
C ALA A 476 21.45 6.83 17.05
N ALA A 477 20.70 7.68 16.35
CA ALA A 477 19.52 8.35 16.91
C ALA A 477 18.43 7.33 17.29
N SER A 478 18.18 6.33 16.42
CA SER A 478 17.20 5.28 16.68
C SER A 478 17.55 4.42 17.88
N LEU A 479 18.83 4.05 18.04
CA LEU A 479 19.33 3.30 19.18
C LEU A 479 19.26 4.10 20.47
N ALA A 480 19.67 5.35 20.44
CA ALA A 480 19.61 6.24 21.62
C ALA A 480 18.15 6.38 22.10
N LEU A 481 17.22 6.62 21.18
CA LEU A 481 15.80 6.75 21.52
C LEU A 481 15.21 5.42 21.99
N ALA A 482 15.51 4.29 21.34
CA ALA A 482 15.08 2.97 21.77
C ALA A 482 15.59 2.63 23.18
N THR A 483 16.87 2.94 23.47
CA THR A 483 17.46 2.73 24.79
C THR A 483 16.78 3.60 25.85
N ALA A 484 16.58 4.89 25.56
CA ALA A 484 15.85 5.78 26.47
C ALA A 484 14.42 5.27 26.75
N LEU A 485 13.70 4.85 25.73
CA LEU A 485 12.36 4.30 25.86
C LEU A 485 12.35 2.99 26.65
N PHE A 486 13.34 2.12 26.46
CA PHE A 486 13.42 0.86 27.25
C PHE A 486 13.44 1.13 28.75
N PHE A 487 14.14 2.15 29.22
CA PHE A 487 14.20 2.50 30.64
C PHE A 487 13.02 3.36 31.10
N LEU A 488 12.53 4.26 30.25
CA LEU A 488 11.49 5.24 30.65
C LEU A 488 10.05 4.73 30.48
N LEU A 489 9.79 3.82 29.54
CA LEU A 489 8.42 3.37 29.21
C LEU A 489 7.66 2.79 30.42
N PRO A 490 8.27 1.98 31.31
CA PRO A 490 7.60 1.47 32.52
C PRO A 490 7.06 2.57 33.42
N TYR A 491 7.72 3.73 33.45
CA TYR A 491 7.28 4.90 34.21
C TYR A 491 6.24 5.72 33.45
N LEU A 492 6.46 5.96 32.15
CA LEU A 492 5.59 6.78 31.29
C LEU A 492 4.18 6.19 31.17
N ILE A 493 4.05 4.88 31.08
CA ILE A 493 2.74 4.22 30.91
C ILE A 493 1.78 4.52 32.07
N LYS A 494 2.29 4.79 33.27
CA LYS A 494 1.46 5.19 34.38
C LYS A 494 0.72 6.51 34.10
N PHE A 495 1.28 7.35 33.27
CA PHE A 495 0.76 8.68 32.92
C PHE A 495 0.04 8.72 31.56
N ILE A 496 0.17 7.67 30.70
CA ILE A 496 -0.42 7.65 29.35
C ILE A 496 -1.89 8.06 29.31
N PRO A 497 -2.80 7.54 30.18
CA PRO A 497 -4.21 7.93 30.14
C PRO A 497 -4.46 9.43 30.38
N ARG A 498 -3.57 10.08 31.14
CA ARG A 498 -3.64 11.53 31.39
C ARG A 498 -3.02 12.37 30.31
N LEU A 499 -2.14 11.77 29.51
CA LEU A 499 -1.38 12.45 28.44
C LEU A 499 -2.02 12.32 27.06
N ILE A 500 -2.91 11.34 26.83
CA ILE A 500 -3.52 11.11 25.51
C ILE A 500 -4.23 12.38 25.00
N ILE A 501 -5.14 12.94 25.79
CA ILE A 501 -5.91 14.11 25.37
C ILE A 501 -5.00 15.33 25.14
N PRO A 502 -4.11 15.72 26.09
CA PRO A 502 -3.17 16.81 25.85
C PRO A 502 -2.27 16.56 24.63
N SER A 503 -1.76 15.33 24.43
CA SER A 503 -0.91 15.02 23.29
C SER A 503 -1.65 15.16 21.96
N VAL A 504 -2.90 14.70 21.87
CA VAL A 504 -3.74 14.89 20.69
C VAL A 504 -3.97 16.37 20.41
N ILE A 505 -4.24 17.17 21.45
CA ILE A 505 -4.40 18.63 21.30
C ILE A 505 -3.10 19.29 20.83
N VAL A 506 -1.96 18.93 21.43
CA VAL A 506 -0.65 19.49 21.04
C VAL A 506 -0.29 19.09 19.60
N ILE A 507 -0.49 17.84 19.20
CA ILE A 507 -0.29 17.39 17.83
C ILE A 507 -1.21 18.16 16.88
N PHE A 508 -2.48 18.31 17.24
CA PHE A 508 -3.44 19.08 16.45
C PHE A 508 -3.04 20.54 16.30
N LEU A 509 -2.70 21.22 17.41
CA LEU A 509 -2.23 22.61 17.37
C LEU A 509 -0.93 22.72 16.58
N GLY A 510 0.01 21.78 16.76
CA GLY A 510 1.24 21.71 15.98
C GLY A 510 0.97 21.59 14.48
N LEU A 511 0.06 20.70 14.07
CA LEU A 511 -0.36 20.57 12.68
C LEU A 511 -1.05 21.84 12.16
N VAL A 512 -1.87 22.50 12.97
CA VAL A 512 -2.52 23.77 12.61
C VAL A 512 -1.51 24.90 12.44
N ILE A 513 -0.50 24.96 13.29
CA ILE A 513 0.57 25.97 13.25
C ILE A 513 1.52 25.74 12.07
N LEU A 514 1.93 24.49 11.85
CA LEU A 514 2.77 24.10 10.70
C LEU A 514 2.06 24.29 9.34
N ASN A 515 0.80 24.62 9.36
CA ASN A 515 -0.16 24.35 8.31
C ASN A 515 0.01 25.10 7.01
N ASN A 516 0.48 26.32 6.99
CA ASN A 516 0.33 27.07 5.74
C ASN A 516 1.63 27.21 4.96
N ASP A 517 2.70 27.51 5.62
CA ASP A 517 3.95 27.80 4.95
C ASP A 517 4.83 26.54 4.79
N TYR A 518 5.00 25.80 5.87
CA TYR A 518 5.82 24.59 5.85
C TYR A 518 5.27 23.53 4.88
N ILE A 519 3.99 23.16 5.02
CA ILE A 519 3.38 22.08 4.22
C ILE A 519 3.29 22.45 2.74
N LYS A 520 3.07 23.72 2.42
CA LYS A 520 2.93 24.19 1.03
C LYS A 520 4.25 24.50 0.35
N ASN A 521 5.18 25.10 1.06
CA ASN A 521 6.36 25.70 0.47
C ASN A 521 7.65 24.96 0.84
N GLU A 522 7.79 24.49 2.09
CA GLU A 522 9.00 23.86 2.56
C GLU A 522 9.00 22.33 2.44
N TYR A 523 7.86 21.69 2.77
CA TYR A 523 7.77 20.22 2.68
C TYR A 523 8.01 19.72 1.26
N PRO A 524 7.40 20.24 0.18
CA PRO A 524 7.55 19.73 -1.18
C PRO A 524 8.89 20.07 -1.86
N ARG A 525 9.87 20.60 -1.14
CA ARG A 525 11.19 20.92 -1.71
C ARG A 525 12.06 19.69 -1.83
N TYR A 526 12.17 19.17 -3.03
CA TYR A 526 12.92 17.94 -3.33
C TYR A 526 14.43 18.08 -3.18
N ILE A 527 14.99 19.28 -3.21
CA ILE A 527 16.43 19.54 -3.01
C ILE A 527 16.94 18.94 -1.69
N LYS A 528 16.10 18.84 -0.66
CA LYS A 528 16.43 18.21 0.61
C LYS A 528 16.78 16.72 0.45
N MET A 529 16.31 16.10 -0.61
CA MET A 529 16.47 14.67 -0.90
C MET A 529 17.62 14.38 -1.87
N GLU A 530 18.37 15.37 -2.32
CA GLU A 530 19.46 15.21 -3.28
C GLU A 530 20.48 14.15 -2.83
N ARG A 531 20.82 14.12 -1.54
CA ARG A 531 21.75 13.13 -0.96
C ARG A 531 21.17 11.71 -0.83
N TYR A 532 19.85 11.58 -0.89
CA TYR A 532 19.14 10.31 -0.72
C TYR A 532 18.62 9.77 -2.05
N SER A 533 18.69 10.56 -3.11
CA SER A 533 18.19 10.16 -4.41
C SER A 533 19.13 9.15 -5.05
N GLY A 534 18.77 7.87 -4.95
CA GLY A 534 19.33 6.83 -5.81
C GLY A 534 18.70 6.82 -7.19
N PHE A 535 17.65 7.64 -7.38
CA PHE A 535 16.99 7.83 -8.65
C PHE A 535 17.65 8.94 -9.41
N TRP A 536 17.67 9.33 -10.49
CA TRP A 536 18.26 10.42 -11.24
C TRP A 536 19.01 11.43 -10.35
N PRO A 537 20.32 11.37 -10.31
CA PRO A 537 21.11 12.43 -9.74
C PRO A 537 20.65 13.75 -10.35
N ASP A 538 20.53 14.78 -9.54
CA ASP A 538 20.13 16.13 -9.95
C ASP A 538 18.64 16.32 -10.36
N ALA A 539 17.80 15.28 -10.41
CA ALA A 539 16.37 15.44 -10.69
C ALA A 539 15.69 16.35 -9.66
N THR A 540 16.10 16.27 -8.40
CA THR A 540 15.58 17.08 -7.30
C THR A 540 15.75 18.57 -7.57
N ARG A 541 16.89 19.00 -8.12
CA ARG A 541 17.14 20.40 -8.52
C ARG A 541 16.22 20.84 -9.66
N ALA A 542 16.01 19.96 -10.63
CA ALA A 542 15.12 20.24 -11.75
C ALA A 542 13.64 20.34 -11.31
N TRP A 543 13.21 19.49 -10.39
CA TRP A 543 11.86 19.58 -9.81
C TRP A 543 11.66 20.85 -9.00
N ASP A 544 12.65 21.25 -8.17
CA ASP A 544 12.58 22.50 -7.43
C ASP A 544 12.63 23.73 -8.35
N TRP A 545 13.43 23.68 -9.43
CA TRP A 545 13.43 24.73 -10.45
C TRP A 545 12.04 24.87 -11.09
N LEU A 546 11.46 23.75 -11.52
CA LEU A 546 10.14 23.75 -12.14
C LEU A 546 9.08 24.29 -11.19
N ASN A 547 9.08 23.85 -9.93
CA ASN A 547 8.14 24.29 -8.91
C ASN A 547 8.25 25.81 -8.63
N SER A 548 9.45 26.38 -8.73
CA SER A 548 9.71 27.80 -8.52
C SER A 548 9.34 28.68 -9.73
N ASN A 549 9.37 28.10 -10.95
CA ASN A 549 9.24 28.87 -12.19
C ASN A 549 7.91 28.61 -12.93
N THR A 550 7.08 27.66 -12.46
CA THR A 550 5.83 27.30 -13.13
C THR A 550 4.65 27.30 -12.16
N GLN A 551 3.51 27.80 -12.62
CA GLN A 551 2.22 27.71 -11.91
C GLN A 551 1.08 27.70 -12.92
N GLY A 552 0.38 26.54 -13.03
CA GLY A 552 -0.73 26.40 -13.97
C GLY A 552 -0.29 26.20 -15.42
N ASN A 553 0.95 25.78 -15.62
CA ASN A 553 1.51 25.51 -16.92
C ASN A 553 1.22 24.08 -17.41
N ASN A 554 1.24 23.91 -18.72
CA ASN A 554 1.11 22.64 -19.40
C ASN A 554 2.52 22.08 -19.63
N ILE A 555 2.83 20.95 -18.98
CA ILE A 555 4.15 20.34 -18.97
C ILE A 555 4.09 18.98 -19.65
N ALA A 556 4.76 18.86 -20.79
CA ALA A 556 5.03 17.57 -21.40
C ALA A 556 6.28 16.97 -20.76
N TYR A 557 6.31 15.66 -20.53
CA TYR A 557 7.51 14.98 -20.06
C TYR A 557 7.81 13.73 -20.85
N VAL A 558 9.08 13.33 -20.82
CA VAL A 558 9.59 12.15 -21.54
C VAL A 558 10.85 11.60 -20.84
N GLY A 559 11.21 10.37 -21.17
CA GLY A 559 12.39 9.68 -20.68
C GLY A 559 12.09 8.72 -19.54
N ARG A 560 11.47 9.18 -18.47
CA ARG A 560 11.11 8.33 -17.32
C ARG A 560 9.72 8.68 -16.77
N PRO A 561 9.00 7.68 -16.21
CA PRO A 561 7.63 7.87 -15.73
C PRO A 561 7.61 8.37 -14.29
N VAL A 562 8.14 9.55 -14.04
CA VAL A 562 8.13 10.20 -12.72
C VAL A 562 7.37 11.52 -12.81
N PRO A 563 6.06 11.50 -13.13
CA PRO A 563 5.30 12.72 -13.38
C PRO A 563 4.90 13.48 -12.11
N PHE A 564 4.82 12.84 -10.94
CA PHE A 564 4.28 13.45 -9.74
C PHE A 564 4.94 14.78 -9.35
N PRO A 565 6.29 14.92 -9.29
CA PRO A 565 6.91 16.19 -8.91
C PRO A 565 6.63 17.34 -9.88
N LEU A 566 6.24 17.04 -11.13
CA LEU A 566 5.99 18.02 -12.17
C LEU A 566 4.67 18.79 -11.97
N TYR A 567 3.72 18.26 -11.16
CA TYR A 567 2.49 18.96 -10.81
C TYR A 567 2.72 20.22 -9.97
N GLY A 568 3.90 20.36 -9.36
CA GLY A 568 4.23 21.44 -8.44
C GLY A 568 3.57 21.30 -7.07
N SER A 569 3.93 22.20 -6.15
CA SER A 569 3.57 22.11 -4.72
C SER A 569 2.06 22.11 -4.41
N SER A 570 1.24 22.64 -5.30
CA SER A 570 -0.23 22.74 -5.13
C SER A 570 -0.98 22.07 -6.29
N PHE A 571 -0.30 21.21 -7.05
CA PHE A 571 -0.86 20.48 -8.20
C PHE A 571 -1.46 21.38 -9.28
N LYS A 572 -0.90 22.58 -9.46
CA LYS A 572 -1.46 23.54 -10.42
C LYS A 572 -1.12 23.20 -11.86
N ASN A 573 0.05 22.62 -12.12
CA ASN A 573 0.48 22.27 -13.47
C ASN A 573 -0.33 21.09 -14.03
N ASN A 574 -0.52 21.06 -15.35
CA ASN A 574 -1.02 19.90 -16.08
C ASN A 574 0.18 19.12 -16.62
N VAL A 575 0.22 17.82 -16.39
CA VAL A 575 1.37 16.96 -16.72
C VAL A 575 0.91 15.83 -17.62
N TYR A 576 1.60 15.60 -18.73
CA TYR A 576 1.22 14.54 -19.66
C TYR A 576 2.38 14.15 -20.58
N TYR A 577 2.29 12.95 -21.12
CA TYR A 577 3.13 12.49 -22.21
C TYR A 577 2.55 12.97 -23.56
N VAL A 578 3.42 13.32 -24.51
CA VAL A 578 3.04 13.71 -25.87
C VAL A 578 3.60 12.72 -26.87
N SER A 579 2.73 12.12 -27.67
CA SER A 579 3.10 11.12 -28.66
C SER A 579 4.02 11.69 -29.76
N VAL A 580 5.04 10.89 -30.11
CA VAL A 580 5.99 11.18 -31.22
C VAL A 580 5.44 10.85 -32.61
N ASN A 581 4.22 10.33 -32.67
CA ASN A 581 3.54 9.92 -33.89
C ASN A 581 2.03 10.24 -33.81
N LYS A 582 1.25 9.69 -34.74
CA LYS A 582 -0.22 9.92 -34.78
C LYS A 582 -1.02 9.11 -33.78
N GLN A 583 -0.39 8.25 -32.97
CA GLN A 583 -1.09 7.41 -32.02
C GLN A 583 -1.56 8.21 -30.80
N ASP A 584 -2.73 7.84 -30.28
CA ASP A 584 -3.27 8.46 -29.07
C ASP A 584 -2.65 7.82 -27.81
N PRO A 585 -1.84 8.54 -27.03
CA PRO A 585 -1.22 8.00 -25.83
C PRO A 585 -2.24 7.61 -24.74
N ALA A 586 -3.46 8.15 -24.75
CA ALA A 586 -4.49 7.80 -23.79
C ALA A 586 -4.98 6.35 -23.92
N LYS A 587 -4.83 5.74 -25.10
CA LYS A 587 -5.26 4.37 -25.38
C LYS A 587 -4.13 3.36 -25.26
N LEU A 588 -2.91 3.84 -25.14
CA LEU A 588 -1.70 3.06 -25.34
C LEU A 588 -0.73 3.34 -24.19
N HIS A 589 -0.88 2.67 -23.08
CA HIS A 589 0.07 2.74 -21.98
C HIS A 589 1.25 1.85 -22.29
N TYR A 590 2.34 2.40 -22.78
CA TYR A 590 3.45 1.66 -23.34
C TYR A 590 4.77 1.91 -22.62
N PHE A 591 5.73 1.06 -22.90
CA PHE A 591 7.06 1.15 -22.34
C PHE A 591 7.83 2.34 -22.90
N SER A 592 8.53 3.06 -22.03
CA SER A 592 9.42 4.14 -22.43
C SER A 592 10.69 3.59 -23.09
N GLU A 593 11.43 4.43 -23.83
CA GLU A 593 12.74 4.08 -24.37
C GLU A 593 13.71 3.61 -23.28
N SER A 594 13.57 4.06 -22.05
CA SER A 594 14.40 3.62 -20.93
C SER A 594 14.31 2.13 -20.66
N TYR A 595 13.21 1.47 -21.00
CA TYR A 595 13.09 0.03 -20.89
C TYR A 595 13.98 -0.70 -21.90
N TYR A 596 14.13 -0.18 -23.10
CA TYR A 596 15.00 -0.76 -24.13
C TYR A 596 16.48 -0.67 -23.78
N SER A 597 16.85 0.22 -22.90
CA SER A 597 18.23 0.48 -22.51
C SER A 597 18.69 -0.27 -21.24
N TRP A 598 17.78 -0.98 -20.55
CA TRP A 598 18.08 -1.68 -19.29
C TRP A 598 18.84 -3.01 -19.43
N GLY A 599 19.40 -3.27 -20.61
CA GLY A 599 20.26 -4.42 -20.87
C GLY A 599 19.56 -5.59 -21.56
N HIS A 600 20.40 -6.52 -22.05
CA HIS A 600 20.01 -7.61 -22.94
C HIS A 600 18.92 -8.55 -22.39
N ASP A 601 18.79 -8.68 -21.09
CA ASP A 601 17.81 -9.60 -20.46
C ASP A 601 16.37 -9.09 -20.56
N PHE A 602 16.18 -7.78 -20.64
CA PHE A 602 14.87 -7.17 -20.88
C PHE A 602 14.50 -7.13 -22.38
N LEU A 603 15.44 -7.24 -23.30
CA LEU A 603 15.17 -7.22 -24.75
C LEU A 603 14.29 -8.39 -25.21
N SER A 604 14.40 -9.56 -24.58
CA SER A 604 13.51 -10.69 -24.87
C SER A 604 12.06 -10.44 -24.46
N LEU A 605 11.87 -9.68 -23.39
CA LEU A 605 10.57 -9.19 -22.92
C LEU A 605 9.96 -8.21 -23.93
N HIS A 606 10.79 -7.34 -24.51
CA HIS A 606 10.38 -6.27 -25.39
C HIS A 606 10.05 -6.73 -26.81
N LYS A 607 10.63 -7.82 -27.30
CA LYS A 607 10.27 -8.38 -28.60
C LYS A 607 8.80 -8.76 -28.71
N SER A 608 8.19 -9.22 -27.61
CA SER A 608 6.75 -9.49 -27.60
C SER A 608 5.92 -8.21 -27.52
N LEU A 609 6.47 -7.13 -26.99
CA LEU A 609 5.85 -5.82 -26.89
C LEU A 609 5.97 -5.02 -28.18
N GLU A 610 7.07 -5.18 -28.93
CA GLU A 610 7.20 -4.68 -30.30
C GLU A 610 6.12 -5.28 -31.21
N ALA A 611 5.79 -6.55 -31.03
CA ALA A 611 4.69 -7.19 -31.75
C ALA A 611 3.29 -6.64 -31.36
N ALA A 612 3.15 -6.06 -30.18
CA ALA A 612 1.90 -5.43 -29.71
C ALA A 612 1.71 -3.98 -30.20
N GLY A 613 2.63 -3.45 -30.97
CA GLY A 613 2.62 -2.09 -31.51
C GLY A 613 3.66 -1.19 -30.83
N ASN A 614 4.77 -0.97 -31.50
CA ASN A 614 5.77 -0.01 -31.05
C ASN A 614 5.20 1.42 -31.19
N TYR A 615 4.78 2.03 -30.10
CA TYR A 615 4.16 3.34 -30.05
C TYR A 615 5.08 4.48 -30.50
N ARG A 616 6.36 4.22 -30.47
CA ARG A 616 7.36 5.17 -30.94
C ARG A 616 7.82 4.84 -32.37
N SER A 617 7.20 3.82 -32.99
CA SER A 617 7.43 3.49 -34.38
C SER A 617 6.91 4.61 -35.30
N GLY A 618 7.69 4.93 -36.33
CA GLY A 618 7.34 6.02 -37.22
C GLY A 618 7.33 7.38 -36.55
N ALA A 619 8.24 7.59 -35.58
CA ALA A 619 8.41 8.88 -34.90
C ALA A 619 8.71 9.99 -35.91
N ASP A 620 7.95 11.09 -35.84
CA ASP A 620 8.05 12.23 -36.77
C ASP A 620 8.02 13.55 -35.98
N TYR A 621 9.03 14.37 -36.22
CA TYR A 621 9.16 15.68 -35.57
C TYR A 621 7.96 16.59 -35.78
N ASN A 622 7.44 16.68 -37.00
CA ASN A 622 6.35 17.59 -37.31
C ASN A 622 5.06 17.17 -36.60
N THR A 623 4.78 15.87 -36.58
CA THR A 623 3.65 15.28 -35.85
C THR A 623 3.79 15.53 -34.36
N TRP A 624 4.94 15.26 -33.77
CA TRP A 624 5.20 15.49 -32.36
C TRP A 624 5.07 16.97 -31.98
N PHE A 625 5.65 17.87 -32.75
CA PHE A 625 5.54 19.31 -32.51
C PHE A 625 4.08 19.81 -32.62
N ALA A 626 3.34 19.32 -33.63
CA ALA A 626 1.91 19.60 -33.76
C ALA A 626 1.12 19.09 -32.53
N ASN A 627 1.47 17.92 -31.98
CA ASN A 627 0.87 17.37 -30.77
C ASN A 627 1.17 18.23 -29.52
N LEU A 628 2.39 18.76 -29.39
CA LEU A 628 2.76 19.72 -28.33
C LEU A 628 1.90 21.01 -28.42
N LEU A 629 1.76 21.57 -29.62
CA LEU A 629 0.95 22.76 -29.86
C LEU A 629 -0.54 22.52 -29.58
N LYS A 630 -1.07 21.38 -30.02
CA LYS A 630 -2.47 20.98 -29.77
C LYS A 630 -2.79 20.94 -28.29
N ARG A 631 -1.83 20.52 -27.43
CA ARG A 631 -1.97 20.48 -25.98
C ARG A 631 -1.57 21.80 -25.29
N ASN A 632 -1.27 22.85 -26.04
CA ASN A 632 -0.81 24.11 -25.50
C ASN A 632 0.38 23.96 -24.55
N THR A 633 1.33 23.08 -24.88
CA THR A 633 2.51 22.80 -24.05
C THR A 633 3.35 24.04 -23.85
N ASP A 634 3.66 24.36 -22.57
CA ASP A 634 4.50 25.50 -22.21
C ASP A 634 5.94 25.06 -21.97
N TYR A 635 6.12 23.87 -21.35
CA TYR A 635 7.43 23.32 -21.03
C TYR A 635 7.51 21.85 -21.41
N LEU A 636 8.69 21.46 -21.85
CA LEU A 636 9.09 20.07 -22.12
C LEU A 636 10.14 19.67 -21.07
N PHE A 637 9.81 18.69 -20.21
CA PHE A 637 10.69 18.15 -19.20
C PHE A 637 11.24 16.80 -19.64
N ILE A 638 12.54 16.71 -19.84
CA ILE A 638 13.21 15.52 -20.38
C ILE A 638 14.09 14.89 -19.33
N TYR A 639 13.76 13.67 -18.93
CA TYR A 639 14.64 12.81 -18.14
C TYR A 639 15.61 12.08 -19.06
N SER A 640 16.86 11.86 -18.60
CA SER A 640 17.76 10.89 -19.21
C SER A 640 17.15 9.48 -19.12
N LEU A 641 17.50 8.62 -20.05
CA LEU A 641 17.04 7.22 -20.06
C LEU A 641 17.68 6.39 -18.93
N HIS A 642 18.90 6.75 -18.52
CA HIS A 642 19.67 6.10 -17.45
C HIS A 642 19.93 7.03 -16.28
N GLN A 643 20.09 6.45 -15.09
CA GLN A 643 20.33 7.21 -13.85
C GLN A 643 21.80 7.61 -13.66
N THR A 644 22.75 6.74 -14.01
CA THR A 644 24.14 6.86 -13.57
C THR A 644 25.20 6.51 -14.60
N GLN A 645 24.84 5.85 -15.70
CA GLN A 645 25.79 5.42 -16.73
C GLN A 645 25.32 5.93 -18.09
N ASP A 646 26.28 6.24 -18.98
CA ASP A 646 26.09 6.67 -20.35
C ASP A 646 24.79 7.45 -20.57
N ILE A 647 24.81 8.72 -20.09
CA ILE A 647 23.62 9.56 -20.02
C ILE A 647 23.06 9.79 -21.41
N GLU A 648 22.20 8.91 -21.82
CA GLU A 648 21.46 8.97 -23.06
C GLU A 648 20.12 9.67 -22.82
N PHE A 649 19.73 10.50 -23.77
CA PHE A 649 18.47 11.20 -23.74
C PHE A 649 17.53 10.68 -24.83
N PRO A 650 16.20 10.74 -24.63
CA PRO A 650 15.25 10.32 -25.64
C PRO A 650 15.28 11.21 -26.88
N LEU A 651 14.68 10.72 -27.97
CA LEU A 651 14.62 11.35 -29.27
C LEU A 651 14.16 12.83 -29.25
N GLU A 652 13.22 13.13 -28.38
CA GLU A 652 12.66 14.48 -28.20
C GLU A 652 13.71 15.51 -27.81
N ASP A 653 14.75 15.11 -27.08
CA ASP A 653 15.86 16.00 -26.76
C ASP A 653 16.66 16.41 -27.99
N ASN A 654 16.92 15.43 -28.87
CA ASN A 654 17.61 15.71 -30.11
C ASN A 654 16.80 16.68 -30.99
N TRP A 655 15.49 16.46 -31.07
CA TRP A 655 14.59 17.34 -31.82
C TRP A 655 14.53 18.75 -31.22
N ALA A 656 14.45 18.88 -29.89
CA ALA A 656 14.40 20.17 -29.22
C ALA A 656 15.73 20.94 -29.44
N ARG A 657 16.89 20.30 -29.31
CA ARG A 657 18.20 20.92 -29.56
C ARG A 657 18.40 21.36 -30.99
N SER A 658 17.91 20.56 -31.95
CA SER A 658 18.03 20.87 -33.37
C SER A 658 17.09 22.00 -33.82
N ASN A 659 16.14 22.43 -32.99
CA ASN A 659 15.14 23.46 -33.31
C ASN A 659 15.11 24.58 -32.24
N PRO A 660 16.20 25.35 -32.03
CA PRO A 660 16.28 26.36 -30.96
C PRO A 660 15.29 27.51 -31.15
N ALA A 661 14.81 27.75 -32.37
CA ALA A 661 13.75 28.74 -32.64
C ALA A 661 12.38 28.34 -32.05
N LYS A 662 12.17 27.03 -31.75
CA LYS A 662 10.92 26.49 -31.18
C LYS A 662 11.09 26.04 -29.72
N PHE A 663 12.32 25.78 -29.28
CA PHE A 663 12.62 25.27 -27.94
C PHE A 663 13.76 26.07 -27.32
N ASN A 664 13.43 26.86 -26.31
CA ASN A 664 14.42 27.60 -25.52
C ASN A 664 14.81 26.77 -24.29
N GLN A 665 16.07 26.34 -24.21
CA GLN A 665 16.57 25.59 -23.06
C GLN A 665 16.66 26.51 -21.83
N VAL A 666 15.88 26.21 -20.78
CA VAL A 666 15.78 27.02 -19.57
C VAL A 666 16.44 26.35 -18.36
N PHE A 667 16.67 25.04 -18.43
CA PHE A 667 17.38 24.28 -17.38
C PHE A 667 18.19 23.15 -18.00
N LEU A 668 19.38 22.93 -17.47
CA LEU A 668 20.29 21.86 -17.88
C LEU A 668 21.10 21.35 -16.69
N ASN A 669 21.16 20.04 -16.55
CA ASN A 669 22.18 19.34 -15.77
C ASN A 669 22.50 17.98 -16.41
N ASN A 670 23.22 17.10 -15.72
CA ASN A 670 23.67 15.84 -16.31
C ASN A 670 22.54 14.92 -16.75
N SER A 671 21.42 14.89 -16.05
CA SER A 671 20.34 13.92 -16.24
C SER A 671 18.98 14.52 -16.61
N ILE A 672 18.84 15.85 -16.57
CA ILE A 672 17.57 16.54 -16.85
C ILE A 672 17.80 17.74 -17.77
N ARG A 673 16.88 17.92 -18.72
CA ARG A 673 16.77 19.11 -19.57
C ARG A 673 15.35 19.64 -19.56
N ILE A 674 15.20 20.95 -19.46
CA ILE A 674 13.89 21.59 -19.54
C ILE A 674 13.94 22.64 -20.66
N TYR A 675 13.00 22.54 -21.56
CA TYR A 675 12.82 23.51 -22.64
C TYR A 675 11.50 24.25 -22.47
N LYS A 676 11.52 25.57 -22.67
CA LYS A 676 10.31 26.35 -22.88
C LYS A 676 9.91 26.20 -24.34
N VAL A 677 8.68 25.82 -24.59
CA VAL A 677 8.14 25.69 -25.97
C VAL A 677 7.70 27.07 -26.44
N LEU A 678 8.24 27.49 -27.59
CA LEU A 678 7.93 28.76 -28.25
C LEU A 678 6.87 28.48 -29.33
N ARG A 679 5.82 29.29 -29.34
CA ARG A 679 4.69 29.15 -30.27
C ARG A 679 4.85 30.02 -31.49
#